data_90ce2829972538ef01dd30935b12feec
#
_entry.id   90ce2829972538ef01dd30935b12feec
#
_cell.length_a   1.000
_cell.length_b   1.000
_cell.length_c   1.000
_cell.angle_alpha   90.00
_cell.angle_beta   90.00
_cell.angle_gamma   90.00
#
_symmetry.space_group_name_H-M   'P 1'
#
loop_
_entity.id
_entity.type
_entity.pdbx_description
1 polymer ?
#
loop_
_entity_poly.entity_id
_entity_poly.type
_entity_poly.pdbx_seq_one_letter_code
_entity_poly.pdbx_strand_id
1 'polypeptide(L)'
;MWHCDGSTNFVIRNNRVFYSAGRFGFSNSFNGIIENNHITRMGDLQSFKGETGGFNIDFSKDMVVMNNLLDVEGDSIVDRNMGETILSQGGNPIGQSLGRVEEASEFSVTDRTQNWNQLRTSDLSTCSVVAIIKGKGAGQWRRIKKNDKHTIWIERPWAVIPDESSNYVVTNWSAEDWLVKGNILKENNRGIWFYCGGTDIAVVENQLNNSEGIYLRSDQRVEVGRYNLMWNAVVEGNTVIRTGKKRPAAICSVLAIQKNDTLTGIGSLGIEFRRNTIISSRPNVSSFIPGEGYWNEVRSTTMDALNHVKGIVGTVFDGNTSINMDYAYRLSERGVTQTVIKDPIDQNVGRLTNIIIEDGNLVRLFKTSDVKEVDPFAPYLGKSPSLHMHLGSEVQNGVIIDKVVFNSREYKTNTGIDSTKIFAAIARPKRPGRYPGLLVLHGGGGAAEVEKAKKWATKGYVVVTVDEPGVTNTDNTPNSKGPWDNLKYGENRFIVKPDITSSTIFDAVLASLQGLYLLKEQPDVIPDKIGVVGISWGGYLTTMISGLAGSSVAASFSVFGSGFYDASTVFLKELDTMDPFHKATWLRWLDAGRRAHCIQNPFFIAAATNDNWFYPQAVKNTLQHISAPVNHVFSQNVSHKIDLPGGTENKKENSPGWTEMEEVYFDYYLKGHGKRFPKIKTIKAEKRGTSFVCVSFVVDSDTPIRQATVNYAFVGEVPTKRKWVTVSAKCVKNNHYEVLIPLQNLGKNAVEFYGTVSDNRPVSVSSYMIWYSN
;
A
#
# COMPACT_ATOMS: atom_id res chain seq x y z
N MET A 1 -14.78 7.27 32.85
CA MET A 1 -14.54 5.94 32.24
C MET A 1 -15.64 5.74 31.22
N TRP A 2 -15.30 5.47 29.97
CA TRP A 2 -16.29 5.08 28.97
C TRP A 2 -16.43 3.58 29.03
N HIS A 3 -17.64 3.10 29.13
CA HIS A 3 -17.95 1.69 29.04
C HIS A 3 -19.13 1.53 28.10
N CYS A 4 -18.89 0.86 26.97
CA CYS A 4 -19.90 0.57 25.96
C CYS A 4 -20.00 -0.94 25.85
N ASP A 5 -21.19 -1.49 26.15
CA ASP A 5 -21.51 -2.90 25.99
C ASP A 5 -22.66 -3.04 24.99
N GLY A 6 -22.53 -3.97 24.03
CA GLY A 6 -23.53 -4.20 23.01
C GLY A 6 -23.73 -3.04 22.02
N SER A 7 -22.76 -2.15 21.87
CA SER A 7 -22.90 -0.97 21.01
C SER A 7 -22.64 -1.32 19.55
N THR A 8 -23.43 -0.73 18.67
CA THR A 8 -23.29 -0.90 17.22
C THR A 8 -23.22 0.44 16.50
N ASN A 9 -22.44 0.52 15.41
CA ASN A 9 -22.33 1.71 14.58
C ASN A 9 -21.91 2.96 15.38
N PHE A 10 -20.90 2.85 16.25
CA PHE A 10 -20.45 3.95 17.08
C PHE A 10 -19.15 4.57 16.56
N VAL A 11 -18.99 5.86 16.85
CA VAL A 11 -17.79 6.62 16.52
C VAL A 11 -17.33 7.42 17.73
N ILE A 12 -16.07 7.22 18.12
CA ILE A 12 -15.41 8.00 19.17
C ILE A 12 -14.21 8.69 18.54
N ARG A 13 -14.32 9.99 18.30
CA ARG A 13 -13.26 10.74 17.60
C ARG A 13 -12.99 12.10 18.16
N ASN A 14 -11.75 12.57 17.96
CA ASN A 14 -11.29 13.94 18.25
C ASN A 14 -11.47 14.33 19.72
N ASN A 15 -11.39 13.37 20.64
CA ASN A 15 -11.48 13.68 22.07
C ASN A 15 -10.08 13.93 22.65
N ARG A 16 -10.03 14.85 23.60
CA ARG A 16 -8.87 15.05 24.44
C ARG A 16 -9.22 14.67 25.86
N VAL A 17 -8.60 13.61 26.38
CA VAL A 17 -8.96 13.02 27.65
C VAL A 17 -7.75 12.98 28.58
N PHE A 18 -7.93 13.51 29.78
CA PHE A 18 -6.96 13.41 30.86
C PHE A 18 -7.54 12.53 31.96
N TYR A 19 -6.80 11.52 32.38
CA TYR A 19 -7.28 10.59 33.41
C TYR A 19 -6.14 10.15 34.33
N SER A 20 -6.46 9.74 35.55
CA SER A 20 -5.52 9.24 36.54
C SER A 20 -5.53 7.71 36.64
N ALA A 21 -6.69 7.08 36.51
CA ALA A 21 -6.86 5.65 36.63
C ALA A 21 -8.05 5.12 35.82
N GLY A 22 -8.01 3.85 35.43
CA GLY A 22 -9.09 3.15 34.74
C GLY A 22 -8.77 2.88 33.26
N ARG A 23 -9.75 2.34 32.56
CA ARG A 23 -9.67 1.98 31.13
C ARG A 23 -10.95 2.40 30.40
N PHE A 24 -10.86 2.45 29.09
CA PHE A 24 -12.03 2.63 28.21
C PHE A 24 -12.46 1.25 27.72
N GLY A 25 -13.60 0.75 28.20
CA GLY A 25 -14.10 -0.57 27.90
C GLY A 25 -15.14 -0.57 26.78
N PHE A 26 -15.00 -1.49 25.85
CA PHE A 26 -15.95 -1.79 24.79
C PHE A 26 -16.11 -3.29 24.72
N SER A 27 -17.30 -3.79 24.92
CA SER A 27 -17.58 -5.22 24.90
C SER A 27 -18.79 -5.52 24.01
N ASN A 28 -18.79 -6.69 23.37
CA ASN A 28 -19.90 -7.14 22.53
C ASN A 28 -20.31 -6.09 21.47
N SER A 29 -19.33 -5.38 20.92
CA SER A 29 -19.58 -4.19 20.09
C SER A 29 -19.28 -4.47 18.62
N PHE A 30 -20.03 -3.82 17.72
CA PHE A 30 -19.91 -4.00 16.29
C PHE A 30 -19.76 -2.68 15.56
N ASN A 31 -19.00 -2.71 14.46
CA ASN A 31 -18.83 -1.58 13.55
C ASN A 31 -18.51 -0.28 14.29
N GLY A 32 -17.42 -0.34 15.06
CA GLY A 32 -16.93 0.76 15.89
C GLY A 32 -15.72 1.45 15.32
N ILE A 33 -15.69 2.78 15.40
CA ILE A 33 -14.54 3.61 15.01
C ILE A 33 -14.05 4.39 16.21
N ILE A 34 -12.78 4.21 16.57
CA ILE A 34 -12.10 4.95 17.63
C ILE A 34 -10.91 5.66 16.98
N GLU A 35 -11.04 6.97 16.68
CA GLU A 35 -10.03 7.65 15.88
C GLU A 35 -9.67 9.05 16.38
N ASN A 36 -8.41 9.46 16.14
CA ASN A 36 -7.90 10.81 16.39
C ASN A 36 -8.11 11.27 17.85
N ASN A 37 -8.14 10.36 18.82
CA ASN A 37 -8.25 10.73 20.22
C ASN A 37 -6.86 10.96 20.81
N HIS A 38 -6.74 11.95 21.68
CA HIS A 38 -5.55 12.20 22.47
C HIS A 38 -5.84 11.88 23.94
N ILE A 39 -5.30 10.78 24.42
CA ILE A 39 -5.53 10.25 25.76
C ILE A 39 -4.23 10.36 26.53
N THR A 40 -4.20 11.22 27.55
CA THR A 40 -3.06 11.42 28.41
C THR A 40 -3.40 10.97 29.81
N ARG A 41 -2.55 10.15 30.37
CA ARG A 41 -2.63 9.78 31.75
C ARG A 41 -1.80 10.72 32.61
N MET A 42 -2.38 11.19 33.71
CA MET A 42 -1.75 12.10 34.66
C MET A 42 -1.80 11.49 36.06
N GLY A 43 -0.68 11.54 36.77
CA GLY A 43 -0.61 11.17 38.19
C GLY A 43 0.19 9.90 38.50
N ASP A 44 0.50 9.70 39.78
CA ASP A 44 1.30 8.59 40.29
C ASP A 44 0.46 7.30 40.39
N LEU A 45 0.90 6.27 39.72
CA LEU A 45 0.30 4.95 39.71
C LEU A 45 0.64 4.08 40.92
N GLN A 46 1.60 4.45 41.70
CA GLN A 46 2.07 3.61 42.81
C GLN A 46 0.99 3.28 43.86
N SER A 47 -0.06 4.10 43.90
CA SER A 47 -1.20 3.92 44.80
C SER A 47 -2.37 3.14 44.18
N PHE A 48 -2.37 2.81 42.92
CA PHE A 48 -3.51 2.19 42.25
C PHE A 48 -3.25 0.71 41.92
N LYS A 49 -4.01 -0.18 42.55
CA LYS A 49 -3.97 -1.63 42.32
C LYS A 49 -4.96 -2.13 41.26
N GLY A 50 -5.39 -1.29 40.35
CA GLY A 50 -6.36 -1.64 39.32
C GLY A 50 -5.77 -1.74 37.92
N GLU A 51 -6.52 -2.33 37.00
CA GLU A 51 -6.16 -2.37 35.59
C GLU A 51 -6.10 -0.95 35.02
N THR A 52 -4.99 -0.60 34.41
CA THR A 52 -4.75 0.72 33.86
C THR A 52 -4.36 0.57 32.40
N GLY A 53 -5.35 0.53 31.53
CA GLY A 53 -5.16 0.42 30.11
C GLY A 53 -5.72 1.61 29.34
N GLY A 54 -5.45 1.72 28.08
CA GLY A 54 -6.12 2.62 27.17
C GLY A 54 -7.47 2.06 26.74
N PHE A 55 -7.53 1.41 25.62
CA PHE A 55 -8.72 0.76 25.09
C PHE A 55 -8.73 -0.73 25.40
N ASN A 56 -9.74 -1.21 26.14
CA ASN A 56 -10.02 -2.62 26.30
C ASN A 56 -11.27 -2.97 25.50
N ILE A 57 -11.12 -3.78 24.47
CA ILE A 57 -12.17 -4.06 23.50
C ILE A 57 -12.32 -5.57 23.40
N ASP A 58 -13.44 -6.09 23.89
CA ASP A 58 -13.66 -7.51 24.05
C ASP A 58 -14.83 -8.00 23.19
N PHE A 59 -14.74 -9.20 22.62
CA PHE A 59 -15.79 -9.82 21.80
C PHE A 59 -16.39 -8.86 20.77
N SER A 60 -15.54 -8.19 20.01
CA SER A 60 -15.99 -7.14 19.09
C SER A 60 -15.58 -7.44 17.66
N LYS A 61 -16.42 -6.98 16.73
CA LYS A 61 -16.25 -7.20 15.29
C LYS A 61 -16.34 -5.90 14.52
N ASP A 62 -15.67 -5.86 13.35
CA ASP A 62 -15.63 -4.70 12.44
C ASP A 62 -15.14 -3.42 13.15
N MET A 63 -13.99 -3.51 13.82
CA MET A 63 -13.45 -2.42 14.64
C MET A 63 -12.32 -1.68 13.94
N VAL A 64 -12.35 -0.36 13.96
CA VAL A 64 -11.28 0.52 13.49
C VAL A 64 -10.76 1.35 14.64
N VAL A 65 -9.48 1.15 15.01
CA VAL A 65 -8.77 1.92 16.05
C VAL A 65 -7.61 2.64 15.36
N MET A 66 -7.74 3.93 15.07
CA MET A 66 -6.76 4.59 14.22
C MET A 66 -6.37 6.01 14.66
N ASN A 67 -5.11 6.35 14.40
CA ASN A 67 -4.56 7.70 14.60
C ASN A 67 -4.75 8.24 16.02
N ASN A 68 -4.86 7.40 17.03
CA ASN A 68 -4.94 7.84 18.42
C ASN A 68 -3.54 8.09 19.00
N LEU A 69 -3.42 9.11 19.83
CA LEU A 69 -2.26 9.33 20.68
C LEU A 69 -2.60 8.90 22.11
N LEU A 70 -1.91 7.85 22.57
CA LEU A 70 -2.03 7.34 23.94
C LEU A 70 -0.70 7.57 24.66
N ASP A 71 -0.67 8.60 25.50
CA ASP A 71 0.50 9.04 26.22
C ASP A 71 0.33 8.76 27.71
N VAL A 72 1.14 7.82 28.22
CA VAL A 72 1.11 7.46 29.63
C VAL A 72 2.37 8.02 30.30
N GLU A 73 2.29 9.22 30.81
CA GLU A 73 3.42 9.82 31.53
C GLU A 73 3.82 8.98 32.76
N GLY A 74 5.10 8.68 32.84
CA GLY A 74 5.72 8.14 34.07
C GLY A 74 6.22 6.72 33.97
N ASP A 75 7.49 6.60 34.29
CA ASP A 75 8.29 5.37 34.36
C ASP A 75 7.96 4.47 35.59
N SER A 76 6.88 4.75 36.32
CA SER A 76 6.59 4.21 37.63
C SER A 76 5.61 3.02 37.68
N ILE A 77 5.24 2.43 36.55
CA ILE A 77 4.37 1.25 36.56
C ILE A 77 5.13 0.05 37.13
N VAL A 78 4.86 -0.25 38.36
CA VAL A 78 5.55 -1.30 39.13
C VAL A 78 4.92 -2.67 38.89
N ASP A 79 3.66 -2.75 38.54
CA ASP A 79 2.97 -4.03 38.36
C ASP A 79 3.20 -4.61 36.97
N ARG A 80 3.73 -5.84 36.96
CA ARG A 80 4.13 -6.56 35.72
C ARG A 80 2.95 -7.06 34.89
N ASN A 81 1.74 -7.05 35.41
CA ASN A 81 0.57 -7.67 34.78
C ASN A 81 -0.45 -6.68 34.23
N MET A 82 -0.18 -5.40 34.24
CA MET A 82 -1.13 -4.36 33.87
C MET A 82 -0.52 -3.32 32.95
N GLY A 83 -1.38 -2.56 32.24
CA GLY A 83 -0.96 -1.45 31.41
C GLY A 83 -0.95 -1.72 29.92
N GLU A 84 -1.79 -2.65 29.46
CA GLU A 84 -2.10 -2.83 28.04
C GLU A 84 -2.78 -1.57 27.51
N THR A 85 -2.30 -1.08 26.34
CA THR A 85 -2.77 0.20 25.82
C THR A 85 -3.90 0.02 24.82
N ILE A 86 -3.78 -0.93 23.93
CA ILE A 86 -4.87 -1.40 23.06
C ILE A 86 -4.96 -2.90 23.32
N LEU A 87 -6.03 -3.33 23.95
CA LEU A 87 -6.20 -4.70 24.42
C LEU A 87 -7.50 -5.31 23.92
N SER A 88 -7.41 -6.50 23.33
CA SER A 88 -8.53 -7.42 23.18
C SER A 88 -8.32 -8.59 24.14
N GLN A 89 -9.17 -8.72 25.15
CA GLN A 89 -9.05 -9.74 26.21
C GLN A 89 -10.28 -10.60 26.39
N GLY A 90 -11.27 -10.59 25.62
CA GLY A 90 -12.54 -11.28 25.59
C GLY A 90 -12.83 -12.45 26.54
N GLY A 91 -11.91 -12.90 27.35
CA GLY A 91 -12.11 -14.00 28.29
C GLY A 91 -12.35 -15.37 27.63
N ASN A 92 -13.12 -16.23 28.30
CA ASN A 92 -13.52 -17.54 27.77
C ASN A 92 -14.97 -17.45 27.34
N PRO A 93 -15.31 -17.55 26.04
CA PRO A 93 -16.69 -17.59 25.61
C PRO A 93 -17.39 -18.82 26.20
N ILE A 94 -18.66 -18.66 26.56
CA ILE A 94 -19.46 -19.73 27.15
C ILE A 94 -19.61 -20.86 26.13
N GLY A 95 -19.37 -22.10 26.57
CA GLY A 95 -19.51 -23.30 25.74
C GLY A 95 -18.26 -23.69 24.94
N GLN A 96 -17.09 -23.11 25.24
CA GLN A 96 -15.85 -23.59 24.63
C GLN A 96 -15.64 -25.08 24.86
N SER A 97 -15.30 -25.78 23.80
CA SER A 97 -14.96 -27.22 23.87
C SER A 97 -13.85 -27.57 22.87
N LEU A 98 -13.13 -28.60 23.21
CA LEU A 98 -12.09 -29.20 22.40
C LEU A 98 -12.39 -30.69 22.29
N GLY A 99 -12.38 -31.24 21.07
CA GLY A 99 -12.76 -32.62 20.86
C GLY A 99 -12.24 -33.21 19.55
N ARG A 100 -12.66 -34.45 19.31
CA ARG A 100 -12.41 -35.18 18.07
C ARG A 100 -13.74 -35.38 17.34
N VAL A 101 -13.71 -35.25 16.04
CA VAL A 101 -14.88 -35.54 15.19
C VAL A 101 -15.17 -37.02 15.22
N GLU A 102 -16.37 -37.45 15.61
CA GLU A 102 -16.83 -38.84 15.45
C GLU A 102 -17.48 -39.03 14.08
N GLU A 103 -18.33 -38.08 13.68
CA GLU A 103 -19.01 -38.09 12.39
C GLU A 103 -19.10 -36.67 11.85
N ALA A 104 -19.04 -36.54 10.55
CA ALA A 104 -19.28 -35.24 9.89
C ALA A 104 -20.02 -35.44 8.57
N SER A 105 -20.80 -34.43 8.21
CA SER A 105 -21.38 -34.27 6.88
C SER A 105 -20.90 -32.95 6.25
N GLU A 106 -21.33 -32.66 5.06
CA GLU A 106 -21.05 -31.39 4.39
C GLU A 106 -21.36 -30.17 5.28
N PHE A 107 -22.39 -30.25 6.13
CA PHE A 107 -22.90 -29.16 6.96
C PHE A 107 -22.91 -29.46 8.46
N SER A 108 -22.26 -30.50 8.95
CA SER A 108 -22.29 -30.81 10.37
C SER A 108 -21.02 -31.48 10.89
N VAL A 109 -20.89 -31.40 12.24
CA VAL A 109 -19.92 -32.15 13.03
C VAL A 109 -20.64 -32.74 14.23
N THR A 110 -20.40 -34.02 14.53
CA THR A 110 -20.97 -34.75 15.65
C THR A 110 -19.86 -35.27 16.56
N ASP A 111 -20.05 -35.11 17.88
CA ASP A 111 -19.21 -35.67 18.94
C ASP A 111 -20.11 -36.01 20.13
N ARG A 112 -20.37 -37.30 20.37
CA ARG A 112 -21.25 -37.77 21.43
C ARG A 112 -20.67 -37.62 22.83
N THR A 113 -19.40 -37.32 22.94
CA THR A 113 -18.74 -37.01 24.23
C THR A 113 -19.06 -35.61 24.76
N GLN A 114 -19.56 -34.74 23.90
CA GLN A 114 -19.84 -33.33 24.20
C GLN A 114 -21.32 -33.13 24.61
N ASN A 115 -21.56 -31.98 25.27
CA ASN A 115 -22.88 -31.49 25.55
C ASN A 115 -22.98 -30.00 25.16
N TRP A 116 -23.48 -29.74 23.97
CA TRP A 116 -23.56 -28.38 23.40
C TRP A 116 -24.91 -27.68 23.65
N ASN A 117 -25.75 -28.18 24.53
CA ASN A 117 -27.05 -27.55 24.85
C ASN A 117 -26.93 -26.11 25.36
N GLN A 118 -25.73 -25.68 25.82
CA GLN A 118 -25.49 -24.34 26.34
C GLN A 118 -25.06 -23.33 25.26
N LEU A 119 -24.79 -23.78 24.02
CA LEU A 119 -24.40 -22.86 22.95
C LEU A 119 -25.59 -21.96 22.58
N ARG A 120 -25.34 -20.65 22.61
CA ARG A 120 -26.32 -19.63 22.21
C ARG A 120 -25.68 -18.79 21.12
N THR A 121 -26.01 -19.06 19.87
CA THR A 121 -25.36 -18.45 18.70
C THR A 121 -25.68 -16.95 18.51
N SER A 122 -26.60 -16.40 19.30
CA SER A 122 -27.01 -15.00 19.22
C SER A 122 -26.21 -14.03 20.11
N ASP A 123 -25.35 -14.55 20.97
CA ASP A 123 -24.54 -13.74 21.91
C ASP A 123 -23.07 -13.88 21.58
N LEU A 124 -22.38 -12.76 21.39
CA LEU A 124 -20.94 -12.74 21.09
C LEU A 124 -20.07 -13.31 22.20
N SER A 125 -20.53 -13.26 23.44
CA SER A 125 -19.85 -13.90 24.59
C SER A 125 -19.99 -15.42 24.60
N THR A 126 -20.80 -16.00 23.69
CA THR A 126 -21.04 -17.43 23.55
C THR A 126 -20.32 -17.97 22.32
N CYS A 127 -19.90 -19.23 22.35
CA CYS A 127 -19.25 -19.86 21.21
C CYS A 127 -20.16 -19.91 20.00
N SER A 128 -19.68 -19.38 18.88
CA SER A 128 -20.40 -19.30 17.61
C SER A 128 -19.62 -19.88 16.43
N VAL A 129 -18.45 -20.42 16.69
CA VAL A 129 -17.51 -20.91 15.67
C VAL A 129 -17.05 -22.32 15.99
N VAL A 130 -16.99 -23.17 14.98
CA VAL A 130 -16.27 -24.45 15.03
C VAL A 130 -15.11 -24.41 14.04
N ALA A 131 -13.91 -24.76 14.51
CA ALA A 131 -12.69 -24.78 13.71
C ALA A 131 -12.00 -26.13 13.77
N ILE A 132 -11.52 -26.63 12.66
CA ILE A 132 -10.73 -27.87 12.57
C ILE A 132 -9.25 -27.51 12.75
N ILE A 133 -8.67 -28.00 13.84
CA ILE A 133 -7.31 -27.63 14.26
C ILE A 133 -6.25 -28.72 13.99
N LYS A 134 -6.66 -29.94 13.65
CA LYS A 134 -5.78 -31.06 13.34
C LYS A 134 -6.50 -32.07 12.46
N GLY A 135 -5.75 -32.87 11.70
CA GLY A 135 -6.30 -33.94 10.85
C GLY A 135 -6.89 -33.43 9.55
N LYS A 136 -7.80 -34.18 8.98
CA LYS A 136 -8.41 -33.84 7.69
C LYS A 136 -9.25 -32.57 7.81
N GLY A 137 -9.04 -31.62 6.91
CA GLY A 137 -9.69 -30.32 6.92
C GLY A 137 -9.12 -29.32 7.92
N ALA A 138 -7.96 -29.54 8.54
CA ALA A 138 -7.32 -28.61 9.43
C ALA A 138 -7.08 -27.24 8.75
N GLY A 139 -7.35 -26.14 9.49
CA GLY A 139 -7.27 -24.77 8.98
C GLY A 139 -8.60 -24.20 8.48
N GLN A 140 -9.68 -24.96 8.52
CA GLN A 140 -11.03 -24.47 8.22
C GLN A 140 -11.78 -24.11 9.48
N TRP A 141 -12.60 -23.08 9.39
CA TRP A 141 -13.60 -22.76 10.42
C TRP A 141 -14.94 -22.39 9.79
N ARG A 142 -16.02 -22.56 10.57
CA ARG A 142 -17.39 -22.26 10.14
C ARG A 142 -18.18 -21.67 11.29
N ARG A 143 -19.13 -20.79 10.97
CA ARG A 143 -20.13 -20.33 11.94
C ARG A 143 -21.14 -21.43 12.22
N ILE A 144 -21.51 -21.51 13.49
CA ILE A 144 -22.52 -22.43 13.97
C ILE A 144 -23.89 -21.82 13.65
N LYS A 145 -24.68 -22.55 12.87
CA LYS A 145 -26.04 -22.17 12.51
C LYS A 145 -27.06 -22.62 13.58
N LYS A 146 -26.87 -23.81 14.09
CA LYS A 146 -27.68 -24.41 15.15
C LYS A 146 -26.92 -25.59 15.77
N ASN A 147 -27.35 -26.05 16.91
CA ASN A 147 -26.81 -27.21 17.58
C ASN A 147 -27.90 -27.97 18.33
N ASP A 148 -27.66 -29.22 18.62
CA ASP A 148 -28.26 -30.00 19.67
C ASP A 148 -27.21 -30.41 20.70
N LYS A 149 -27.52 -31.43 21.48
CA LYS A 149 -26.61 -31.92 22.53
C LYS A 149 -25.25 -32.39 21.98
N HIS A 150 -25.25 -33.02 20.83
CA HIS A 150 -24.09 -33.75 20.30
C HIS A 150 -23.68 -33.36 18.88
N THR A 151 -24.49 -32.54 18.19
CA THR A 151 -24.27 -32.18 16.81
C THR A 151 -24.30 -30.66 16.63
N ILE A 152 -23.33 -30.13 15.89
CA ILE A 152 -23.25 -28.75 15.44
C ILE A 152 -23.54 -28.73 13.94
N TRP A 153 -24.51 -27.90 13.52
CA TRP A 153 -24.74 -27.55 12.11
C TRP A 153 -24.16 -26.18 11.79
N ILE A 154 -23.54 -26.06 10.63
CA ILE A 154 -22.80 -24.89 10.18
C ILE A 154 -23.53 -24.16 9.05
N GLU A 155 -23.21 -22.86 8.87
CA GLU A 155 -23.88 -22.01 7.88
C GLU A 155 -23.43 -22.28 6.43
N ARG A 156 -22.18 -22.66 6.24
CA ARG A 156 -21.59 -22.96 4.92
C ARG A 156 -20.95 -24.34 4.95
N PRO A 157 -20.90 -25.04 3.81
CA PRO A 157 -20.34 -26.38 3.78
C PRO A 157 -18.84 -26.38 4.12
N TRP A 158 -18.35 -27.50 4.61
CA TRP A 158 -16.91 -27.75 4.69
C TRP A 158 -16.31 -27.79 3.28
N ALA A 159 -15.20 -27.10 3.04
CA ALA A 159 -14.44 -27.27 1.80
C ALA A 159 -13.79 -28.66 1.72
N VAL A 160 -13.36 -29.17 2.86
CA VAL A 160 -12.92 -30.55 3.07
C VAL A 160 -13.68 -31.10 4.26
N ILE A 161 -14.54 -32.09 4.03
CA ILE A 161 -15.33 -32.70 5.11
C ILE A 161 -14.38 -33.38 6.09
N PRO A 162 -14.39 -32.99 7.38
CA PRO A 162 -13.53 -33.62 8.38
C PRO A 162 -13.98 -35.09 8.65
N ASP A 163 -13.13 -35.83 9.32
CA ASP A 163 -13.42 -37.19 9.70
C ASP A 163 -12.84 -37.52 11.10
N GLU A 164 -12.84 -38.73 11.50
CA GLU A 164 -12.34 -39.21 12.80
C GLU A 164 -10.85 -38.90 13.09
N SER A 165 -10.09 -38.55 12.06
CA SER A 165 -8.70 -38.06 12.23
C SER A 165 -8.66 -36.58 12.69
N SER A 166 -9.78 -35.91 12.64
CA SER A 166 -9.86 -34.44 12.81
C SER A 166 -10.15 -34.05 14.26
N ASN A 167 -9.34 -33.14 14.80
CA ASN A 167 -9.64 -32.45 16.05
C ASN A 167 -10.27 -31.09 15.76
N TYR A 168 -11.19 -30.68 16.60
CA TYR A 168 -11.89 -29.39 16.48
C TYR A 168 -11.86 -28.57 17.77
N VAL A 169 -12.07 -27.29 17.62
CA VAL A 169 -12.37 -26.35 18.71
C VAL A 169 -13.72 -25.68 18.44
N VAL A 170 -14.58 -25.65 19.45
CA VAL A 170 -15.75 -24.78 19.48
C VAL A 170 -15.39 -23.56 20.30
N THR A 171 -15.48 -22.38 19.72
CA THR A 171 -15.00 -21.13 20.31
C THR A 171 -15.73 -19.91 19.73
N ASN A 172 -15.25 -18.73 20.05
CA ASN A 172 -15.60 -17.49 19.37
C ASN A 172 -14.34 -16.69 19.07
N TRP A 173 -14.42 -15.77 18.12
CA TRP A 173 -13.38 -14.78 17.90
C TRP A 173 -13.53 -13.62 18.89
N SER A 174 -12.50 -13.37 19.72
CA SER A 174 -12.50 -12.21 20.62
C SER A 174 -12.32 -10.90 19.86
N ALA A 175 -11.59 -10.95 18.75
CA ALA A 175 -11.43 -9.88 17.78
C ALA A 175 -11.65 -10.45 16.37
N GLU A 176 -12.54 -9.84 15.59
CA GLU A 176 -12.84 -10.26 14.23
C GLU A 176 -12.95 -9.02 13.33
N ASP A 177 -12.26 -9.03 12.18
CA ASP A 177 -12.23 -7.90 11.23
C ASP A 177 -11.78 -6.58 11.88
N TRP A 178 -10.57 -6.54 12.42
CA TRP A 178 -10.03 -5.35 13.08
C TRP A 178 -8.95 -4.66 12.25
N LEU A 179 -9.01 -3.32 12.23
CA LEU A 179 -7.93 -2.46 11.78
C LEU A 179 -7.41 -1.60 12.93
N VAL A 180 -6.15 -1.80 13.32
CA VAL A 180 -5.42 -0.95 14.28
C VAL A 180 -4.33 -0.22 13.53
N LYS A 181 -4.52 1.07 13.21
CA LYS A 181 -3.65 1.78 12.28
C LYS A 181 -3.20 3.14 12.75
N GLY A 182 -1.90 3.45 12.57
CA GLY A 182 -1.38 4.81 12.73
C GLY A 182 -1.44 5.35 14.15
N ASN A 183 -1.63 4.52 15.17
CA ASN A 183 -1.66 4.96 16.55
C ASN A 183 -0.25 5.24 17.07
N ILE A 184 -0.13 6.22 17.97
CA ILE A 184 1.11 6.56 18.66
C ILE A 184 0.94 6.24 20.15
N LEU A 185 1.69 5.25 20.63
CA LEU A 185 1.71 4.82 22.00
C LEU A 185 3.02 5.26 22.65
N LYS A 186 2.95 5.99 23.79
CA LYS A 186 4.14 6.47 24.49
C LYS A 186 4.13 6.04 25.94
N GLU A 187 5.29 5.59 26.43
CA GLU A 187 5.53 5.25 27.82
C GLU A 187 4.57 4.19 28.40
N ASN A 188 4.05 3.32 27.54
CA ASN A 188 3.10 2.29 27.94
C ASN A 188 3.82 1.02 28.40
N ASN A 189 3.33 0.41 29.45
CA ASN A 189 3.89 -0.85 29.96
C ASN A 189 3.73 -1.99 28.95
N ARG A 190 2.58 -2.05 28.26
CA ARG A 190 2.30 -2.99 27.18
C ARG A 190 1.64 -2.24 26.01
N GLY A 191 1.97 -2.63 24.80
CA GLY A 191 1.51 -1.96 23.61
C GLY A 191 0.14 -2.43 23.11
N ILE A 192 0.13 -3.11 21.97
CA ILE A 192 -1.08 -3.62 21.29
C ILE A 192 -1.15 -5.13 21.55
N TRP A 193 -2.20 -5.58 22.23
CA TRP A 193 -2.34 -6.95 22.70
C TRP A 193 -3.66 -7.59 22.29
N PHE A 194 -3.58 -8.68 21.53
CA PHE A 194 -4.68 -9.59 21.27
C PHE A 194 -4.47 -10.84 22.14
N TYR A 195 -5.06 -10.81 23.34
CA TYR A 195 -4.76 -11.79 24.39
C TYR A 195 -5.58 -13.07 24.29
N CYS A 196 -6.78 -13.01 23.73
CA CYS A 196 -7.71 -14.14 23.64
C CYS A 196 -8.05 -14.55 22.21
N GLY A 197 -7.09 -14.42 21.30
CA GLY A 197 -7.26 -14.83 19.92
C GLY A 197 -8.03 -13.84 19.06
N GLY A 198 -8.19 -14.19 17.78
CA GLY A 198 -8.92 -13.39 16.81
C GLY A 198 -8.67 -13.89 15.38
N THR A 199 -9.37 -13.27 14.44
CA THR A 199 -9.19 -13.52 13.00
C THR A 199 -9.36 -12.24 12.19
N ASP A 200 -8.75 -12.18 11.01
CA ASP A 200 -8.84 -11.06 10.06
C ASP A 200 -8.43 -9.72 10.72
N ILE A 201 -7.23 -9.72 11.30
CA ILE A 201 -6.67 -8.59 12.06
C ILE A 201 -5.56 -7.93 11.28
N ALA A 202 -5.62 -6.61 11.13
CA ALA A 202 -4.57 -5.78 10.59
C ALA A 202 -4.04 -4.77 11.63
N VAL A 203 -2.75 -4.86 11.98
CA VAL A 203 -2.05 -3.91 12.85
C VAL A 203 -1.00 -3.19 12.02
N VAL A 204 -1.27 -1.94 11.63
CA VAL A 204 -0.55 -1.29 10.53
C VAL A 204 -0.03 0.10 10.91
N GLU A 205 1.25 0.37 10.62
CA GLU A 205 1.85 1.71 10.73
C GLU A 205 1.73 2.36 12.11
N ASN A 206 1.69 1.59 13.20
CA ASN A 206 1.67 2.12 14.55
C ASN A 206 3.08 2.44 15.05
N GLN A 207 3.21 3.44 15.92
CA GLN A 207 4.45 3.84 16.59
C GLN A 207 4.34 3.58 18.08
N LEU A 208 5.20 2.71 18.60
CA LEU A 208 5.24 2.31 20.00
C LEU A 208 6.57 2.78 20.60
N ASN A 209 6.53 3.88 21.30
CA ASN A 209 7.72 4.50 21.90
C ASN A 209 7.82 4.15 23.38
N ASN A 210 8.88 3.48 23.78
CA ASN A 210 9.13 2.97 25.13
C ASN A 210 7.98 2.06 25.62
N SER A 211 7.50 1.20 24.75
CA SER A 211 6.40 0.26 24.97
C SER A 211 6.85 -1.17 24.67
N GLU A 212 6.16 -2.19 25.20
CA GLU A 212 6.53 -3.60 25.00
C GLU A 212 6.40 -4.06 23.52
N GLY A 213 5.44 -3.55 22.78
CA GLY A 213 5.25 -3.89 21.38
C GLY A 213 3.88 -4.52 21.07
N ILE A 214 3.88 -5.49 20.13
CA ILE A 214 2.64 -6.09 19.56
C ILE A 214 2.63 -7.58 19.89
N TYR A 215 1.53 -8.05 20.50
CA TYR A 215 1.41 -9.39 21.02
C TYR A 215 0.12 -10.06 20.52
N LEU A 216 0.28 -11.12 19.72
CA LEU A 216 -0.82 -11.96 19.22
C LEU A 216 -0.78 -13.30 19.93
N ARG A 217 -1.88 -13.68 20.59
CA ARG A 217 -1.90 -14.90 21.42
C ARG A 217 -3.06 -15.81 21.08
N SER A 218 -2.75 -17.09 21.01
CA SER A 218 -3.69 -18.20 21.06
C SER A 218 -3.48 -19.02 22.32
N ASP A 219 -4.52 -19.73 22.76
CA ASP A 219 -4.50 -20.58 23.95
C ASP A 219 -5.10 -21.95 23.66
N GLN A 220 -4.45 -23.02 24.13
CA GLN A 220 -5.00 -24.37 24.22
C GLN A 220 -4.68 -24.93 25.60
N ARG A 221 -5.30 -24.36 26.60
CA ARG A 221 -5.08 -24.72 28.02
C ARG A 221 -6.26 -25.48 28.55
N VAL A 222 -6.20 -26.81 28.44
CA VAL A 222 -7.27 -27.73 28.82
C VAL A 222 -7.64 -27.59 30.30
N GLU A 223 -6.68 -27.36 31.18
CA GLU A 223 -6.89 -27.25 32.63
C GLU A 223 -7.76 -26.06 33.03
N VAL A 224 -7.78 -25.01 32.23
CA VAL A 224 -8.59 -23.80 32.49
C VAL A 224 -9.72 -23.63 31.47
N GLY A 225 -9.95 -24.64 30.62
CA GLY A 225 -11.01 -24.59 29.61
C GLY A 225 -10.89 -23.43 28.62
N ARG A 226 -9.68 -23.10 28.22
CA ARG A 226 -9.42 -21.98 27.31
C ARG A 226 -8.87 -22.46 25.99
N TYR A 227 -9.61 -22.24 24.90
CA TYR A 227 -9.30 -22.69 23.53
C TYR A 227 -9.48 -21.56 22.52
N ASN A 228 -8.57 -20.59 22.56
CA ASN A 228 -8.65 -19.41 21.69
C ASN A 228 -7.68 -19.56 20.52
N LEU A 229 -8.12 -19.20 19.33
CA LEU A 229 -7.35 -19.30 18.10
C LEU A 229 -6.92 -17.89 17.63
N MET A 230 -5.76 -17.78 16.98
CA MET A 230 -5.28 -16.58 16.34
C MET A 230 -4.96 -16.90 14.87
N TRP A 231 -5.88 -16.60 13.97
CA TRP A 231 -5.77 -16.94 12.56
C TRP A 231 -5.86 -15.70 11.68
N ASN A 232 -5.12 -15.70 10.57
CA ASN A 232 -5.19 -14.65 9.57
C ASN A 232 -4.97 -13.23 10.13
N ALA A 233 -3.74 -12.92 10.53
CA ALA A 233 -3.39 -11.59 11.01
C ALA A 233 -2.17 -11.03 10.27
N VAL A 234 -2.21 -9.73 9.97
CA VAL A 234 -1.12 -8.99 9.35
C VAL A 234 -0.66 -7.88 10.30
N VAL A 235 0.64 -7.86 10.59
CA VAL A 235 1.31 -6.82 11.37
C VAL A 235 2.33 -6.16 10.46
N GLU A 236 2.08 -4.92 10.02
CA GLU A 236 2.83 -4.33 8.93
C GLU A 236 3.25 -2.89 9.18
N GLY A 237 4.50 -2.56 8.87
CA GLY A 237 4.99 -1.17 8.89
C GLY A 237 5.03 -0.54 10.28
N ASN A 238 4.92 -1.31 11.36
CA ASN A 238 4.95 -0.78 12.71
C ASN A 238 6.38 -0.49 13.16
N THR A 239 6.55 0.52 14.01
CA THR A 239 7.82 0.86 14.64
C THR A 239 7.71 0.70 16.15
N VAL A 240 8.55 -0.14 16.73
CA VAL A 240 8.65 -0.35 18.18
C VAL A 240 10.03 0.11 18.65
N ILE A 241 10.05 1.15 19.47
CA ILE A 241 11.28 1.74 20.00
C ILE A 241 11.31 1.57 21.50
N ARG A 242 12.38 0.97 22.00
CA ARG A 242 12.65 0.89 23.42
C ARG A 242 13.77 1.83 23.81
N THR A 243 13.47 2.79 24.69
CA THR A 243 14.45 3.72 25.25
C THR A 243 14.64 3.54 26.75
N GLY A 244 13.74 2.85 27.43
CA GLY A 244 13.73 2.63 28.88
C GLY A 244 14.17 1.24 29.32
N LYS A 245 14.12 0.98 30.63
CA LYS A 245 14.67 -0.23 31.26
C LYS A 245 13.68 -1.40 31.42
N LYS A 246 12.37 -1.20 31.19
CA LYS A 246 11.35 -2.07 31.81
C LYS A 246 10.84 -3.22 30.97
N ARG A 247 10.66 -3.05 29.68
CA ARG A 247 10.05 -4.09 28.84
C ARG A 247 10.78 -4.27 27.51
N PRO A 248 10.88 -5.50 27.01
CA PRO A 248 11.50 -5.75 25.72
C PRO A 248 10.61 -5.22 24.56
N ALA A 249 11.24 -4.67 23.53
CA ALA A 249 10.56 -4.35 22.30
C ALA A 249 10.34 -5.64 21.49
N ALA A 250 9.10 -6.06 21.32
CA ALA A 250 8.78 -7.32 20.65
C ALA A 250 7.55 -7.21 19.75
N ILE A 251 7.57 -7.96 18.66
CA ILE A 251 6.40 -8.25 17.82
C ILE A 251 6.29 -9.76 17.71
N CYS A 252 5.20 -10.34 18.22
CA CYS A 252 5.18 -11.78 18.42
C CYS A 252 3.82 -12.46 18.23
N SER A 253 3.89 -13.74 17.84
CA SER A 253 2.81 -14.71 17.93
C SER A 253 3.16 -15.77 18.95
N VAL A 254 2.25 -16.04 19.88
CA VAL A 254 2.47 -16.98 20.99
C VAL A 254 1.28 -17.92 21.12
N LEU A 255 1.55 -19.21 21.20
CA LEU A 255 0.57 -20.21 21.61
C LEU A 255 0.91 -20.72 23.02
N ALA A 256 -0.03 -20.61 23.94
CA ALA A 256 0.11 -21.18 25.28
C ALA A 256 -0.62 -22.54 25.37
N ILE A 257 0.15 -23.61 25.71
CA ILE A 257 -0.34 -24.97 25.95
C ILE A 257 -0.04 -25.34 27.39
N GLN A 258 -1.01 -25.84 28.14
CA GLN A 258 -0.79 -26.22 29.55
C GLN A 258 -0.71 -27.72 29.78
N LYS A 259 -1.16 -28.56 28.89
CA LYS A 259 -1.12 -30.01 29.06
C LYS A 259 -0.81 -30.72 27.75
N ASN A 260 -0.10 -31.85 27.85
CA ASN A 260 0.08 -32.72 26.71
C ASN A 260 -1.25 -33.43 26.43
N ASP A 261 -2.02 -32.90 25.50
CA ASP A 261 -3.29 -33.48 25.09
C ASP A 261 -3.21 -33.84 23.61
N THR A 262 -3.63 -35.06 23.28
CA THR A 262 -3.75 -35.54 21.90
C THR A 262 -4.75 -34.72 21.08
N LEU A 263 -5.60 -33.95 21.74
CA LEU A 263 -6.62 -33.09 21.11
C LEU A 263 -6.06 -31.74 20.66
N THR A 264 -4.91 -31.29 21.17
CA THR A 264 -4.34 -30.02 20.78
C THR A 264 -3.91 -30.00 19.30
N GLY A 265 -3.90 -28.82 18.68
CA GLY A 265 -3.56 -28.66 17.27
C GLY A 265 -3.18 -27.20 16.96
N ILE A 266 -3.55 -26.73 15.78
CA ILE A 266 -3.24 -25.39 15.29
C ILE A 266 -3.94 -24.33 16.15
N GLY A 267 -3.16 -23.55 16.89
CA GLY A 267 -3.64 -22.39 17.63
C GLY A 267 -3.45 -21.09 16.86
N SER A 268 -2.30 -20.92 16.20
CA SER A 268 -2.02 -19.77 15.32
C SER A 268 -1.81 -20.22 13.89
N LEU A 269 -2.44 -19.54 12.93
CA LEU A 269 -2.40 -19.88 11.51
C LEU A 269 -2.32 -18.63 10.63
N GLY A 270 -1.35 -18.60 9.69
CA GLY A 270 -1.28 -17.58 8.67
C GLY A 270 -1.04 -16.17 9.25
N ILE A 271 -0.07 -16.02 10.13
CA ILE A 271 0.33 -14.74 10.70
C ILE A 271 1.46 -14.14 9.87
N GLU A 272 1.31 -12.90 9.45
CA GLU A 272 2.31 -12.21 8.65
C GLU A 272 2.85 -10.97 9.36
N PHE A 273 4.15 -10.89 9.49
CA PHE A 273 4.89 -9.74 10.01
C PHE A 273 5.69 -9.14 8.87
N ARG A 274 5.28 -7.95 8.41
CA ARG A 274 5.85 -7.33 7.20
C ARG A 274 6.42 -5.94 7.49
N ARG A 275 7.65 -5.69 7.07
CA ARG A 275 8.28 -4.35 7.09
C ARG A 275 8.14 -3.59 8.42
N ASN A 276 8.11 -4.33 9.53
CA ASN A 276 8.14 -3.71 10.84
C ASN A 276 9.57 -3.36 11.23
N THR A 277 9.73 -2.41 12.13
CA THR A 277 11.02 -2.00 12.68
C THR A 277 11.02 -2.13 14.19
N ILE A 278 11.98 -2.86 14.74
CA ILE A 278 12.21 -2.93 16.18
C ILE A 278 13.59 -2.34 16.49
N ILE A 279 13.61 -1.34 17.36
CA ILE A 279 14.85 -0.67 17.79
C ILE A 279 14.98 -0.84 19.32
N SER A 280 16.05 -1.50 19.76
CA SER A 280 16.42 -1.57 21.16
C SER A 280 17.55 -0.61 21.51
N SER A 281 17.49 -0.01 22.69
CA SER A 281 18.57 0.84 23.19
C SER A 281 19.64 0.07 23.99
N ARG A 282 19.38 -1.20 24.31
CA ARG A 282 20.30 -2.01 25.13
C ARG A 282 20.27 -3.49 24.75
N PRO A 283 21.40 -4.13 24.51
CA PRO A 283 21.53 -5.57 24.58
C PRO A 283 21.38 -6.04 26.05
N ASN A 284 20.71 -7.17 26.26
CA ASN A 284 20.58 -7.91 27.53
C ASN A 284 19.76 -7.25 28.64
N VAL A 285 18.47 -7.53 28.69
CA VAL A 285 17.71 -7.47 29.95
C VAL A 285 16.84 -8.73 30.06
N SER A 286 17.17 -9.60 31.03
CA SER A 286 16.32 -10.73 31.40
C SER A 286 15.01 -10.22 31.99
N SER A 287 13.90 -10.44 31.36
CA SER A 287 12.56 -10.25 31.90
C SER A 287 11.72 -11.51 31.65
N PHE A 288 10.56 -11.59 32.28
CA PHE A 288 9.63 -12.73 32.18
C PHE A 288 9.19 -13.08 30.75
N ILE A 289 9.41 -12.15 29.83
CA ILE A 289 9.26 -12.35 28.39
C ILE A 289 10.67 -12.45 27.82
N PRO A 290 11.06 -13.55 27.19
CA PRO A 290 12.44 -13.77 26.76
C PRO A 290 12.85 -12.85 25.62
N GLY A 291 13.41 -11.70 25.96
CA GLY A 291 14.20 -10.90 25.04
C GLY A 291 13.41 -10.02 24.05
N GLU A 292 14.15 -9.33 23.21
CA GLU A 292 13.68 -8.42 22.19
C GLU A 292 13.65 -9.11 20.83
N GLY A 293 12.90 -8.56 19.86
CA GLY A 293 12.84 -9.05 18.49
C GLY A 293 11.48 -9.61 18.06
N TYR A 294 11.49 -10.36 16.97
CA TYR A 294 10.32 -11.04 16.44
C TYR A 294 10.23 -12.45 16.99
N TRP A 295 9.04 -12.84 17.51
CA TRP A 295 8.90 -14.17 18.10
C TRP A 295 7.77 -14.97 17.48
N ASN A 296 8.03 -16.28 17.43
CA ASN A 296 7.06 -17.29 17.11
C ASN A 296 7.23 -18.42 18.11
N GLU A 297 6.45 -18.39 19.21
CA GLU A 297 6.74 -19.16 20.39
C GLU A 297 5.57 -20.04 20.83
N VAL A 298 5.84 -21.31 21.05
CA VAL A 298 4.94 -22.22 21.74
C VAL A 298 5.40 -22.36 23.19
N ARG A 299 4.57 -21.94 24.12
CA ARG A 299 4.81 -22.03 25.58
C ARG A 299 4.08 -23.23 26.14
N SER A 300 4.80 -24.12 26.77
CA SER A 300 4.22 -25.26 27.49
C SER A 300 4.82 -25.38 28.88
N THR A 301 4.02 -25.88 29.82
CA THR A 301 4.48 -26.23 31.16
C THR A 301 5.23 -27.57 31.19
N THR A 302 5.14 -28.38 30.13
CA THR A 302 5.80 -29.67 30.03
C THR A 302 6.51 -29.83 28.67
N MET A 303 7.75 -30.28 28.68
CA MET A 303 8.58 -30.45 27.48
C MET A 303 8.00 -31.48 26.48
N ASP A 304 7.30 -32.50 26.97
CA ASP A 304 6.72 -33.55 26.13
C ASP A 304 5.59 -33.07 25.22
N ALA A 305 4.82 -32.07 25.65
CA ALA A 305 3.72 -31.51 24.85
C ALA A 305 4.19 -30.91 23.52
N LEU A 306 5.42 -30.42 23.47
CA LEU A 306 5.96 -29.74 22.28
C LEU A 306 6.36 -30.69 21.16
N ASN A 307 6.54 -31.99 21.44
CA ASN A 307 7.03 -32.95 20.45
C ASN A 307 5.99 -33.34 19.37
N HIS A 308 4.71 -33.16 19.65
CA HIS A 308 3.62 -33.68 18.83
C HIS A 308 2.64 -32.65 18.32
N VAL A 309 2.80 -31.37 18.70
CA VAL A 309 1.87 -30.30 18.37
C VAL A 309 2.47 -29.42 17.27
N LYS A 310 1.80 -29.34 16.13
CA LYS A 310 1.99 -28.27 15.14
C LYS A 310 1.04 -27.14 15.50
N GLY A 311 1.47 -26.31 16.45
CA GLY A 311 0.57 -25.32 17.06
C GLY A 311 0.57 -23.97 16.40
N ILE A 312 1.71 -23.55 15.81
CA ILE A 312 1.87 -22.32 15.05
C ILE A 312 2.31 -22.70 13.64
N VAL A 313 1.49 -22.34 12.64
CA VAL A 313 1.65 -22.80 11.26
C VAL A 313 1.58 -21.62 10.29
N GLY A 314 2.51 -21.58 9.33
CA GLY A 314 2.47 -20.64 8.21
C GLY A 314 2.76 -19.20 8.60
N THR A 315 3.71 -18.96 9.50
CA THR A 315 4.15 -17.59 9.85
C THR A 315 5.13 -17.07 8.81
N VAL A 316 4.92 -15.83 8.37
CA VAL A 316 5.81 -15.13 7.44
C VAL A 316 6.39 -13.89 8.12
N PHE A 317 7.70 -13.76 8.11
CA PHE A 317 8.43 -12.55 8.44
C PHE A 317 9.04 -12.00 7.15
N ASP A 318 8.59 -10.85 6.64
CA ASP A 318 9.00 -10.29 5.36
C ASP A 318 9.51 -8.85 5.52
N GLY A 319 10.78 -8.61 5.19
CA GLY A 319 11.39 -7.28 5.16
C GLY A 319 11.43 -6.56 6.52
N ASN A 320 11.40 -7.30 7.63
CA ASN A 320 11.43 -6.69 8.96
C ASN A 320 12.83 -6.24 9.34
N THR A 321 12.91 -5.13 10.08
CA THR A 321 14.16 -4.52 10.55
C THR A 321 14.36 -4.75 12.03
N SER A 322 15.55 -5.20 12.41
CA SER A 322 16.00 -5.43 13.79
C SER A 322 17.26 -4.61 14.09
N ILE A 323 17.23 -3.80 15.14
CA ILE A 323 18.36 -2.92 15.50
C ILE A 323 18.71 -3.06 16.98
N ASN A 324 19.99 -3.32 17.28
CA ASN A 324 20.59 -3.40 18.62
C ASN A 324 19.96 -4.51 19.51
N MET A 325 20.02 -5.77 19.10
CA MET A 325 19.50 -6.89 19.88
C MET A 325 20.35 -8.17 19.73
N ASP A 326 20.17 -9.12 20.66
CA ASP A 326 20.90 -10.38 20.60
C ASP A 326 20.42 -11.29 19.48
N TYR A 327 19.10 -11.40 19.30
CA TYR A 327 18.46 -12.22 18.26
C TYR A 327 17.40 -11.38 17.54
N ALA A 328 17.45 -11.37 16.21
CA ALA A 328 16.38 -10.76 15.42
C ALA A 328 15.09 -11.56 15.51
N TYR A 329 15.18 -12.88 15.39
CA TYR A 329 14.04 -13.80 15.42
C TYR A 329 14.22 -14.86 16.48
N ARG A 330 13.21 -15.05 17.34
CA ARG A 330 13.15 -16.08 18.36
C ARG A 330 12.04 -17.06 18.02
N LEU A 331 12.42 -18.27 17.75
CA LEU A 331 11.52 -19.33 17.28
C LEU A 331 11.58 -20.51 18.24
N SER A 332 10.45 -21.13 18.52
CA SER A 332 10.44 -22.40 19.24
C SER A 332 10.96 -23.51 18.34
N GLU A 333 11.86 -24.34 18.86
CA GLU A 333 12.39 -25.51 18.12
C GLU A 333 11.28 -26.51 17.78
N ARG A 334 10.21 -26.52 18.56
CA ARG A 334 9.11 -27.47 18.45
C ARG A 334 7.77 -26.74 18.47
N GLY A 335 6.77 -27.33 17.83
CA GLY A 335 5.41 -26.76 17.77
C GLY A 335 5.22 -25.66 16.74
N VAL A 336 6.29 -25.18 16.11
CA VAL A 336 6.27 -24.20 15.02
C VAL A 336 6.61 -24.89 13.72
N THR A 337 5.89 -24.60 12.64
CA THR A 337 6.14 -25.19 11.32
C THR A 337 5.77 -24.24 10.18
N GLN A 338 6.35 -24.44 9.01
CA GLN A 338 6.13 -23.63 7.81
C GLN A 338 6.40 -22.13 8.06
N THR A 339 7.43 -21.81 8.83
CA THR A 339 7.86 -20.43 9.04
C THR A 339 8.79 -19.97 7.93
N VAL A 340 8.55 -18.79 7.41
CA VAL A 340 9.37 -18.14 6.39
C VAL A 340 9.96 -16.85 6.97
N ILE A 341 11.29 -16.70 6.86
CA ILE A 341 11.96 -15.43 7.09
C ILE A 341 12.49 -14.95 5.74
N LYS A 342 12.00 -13.82 5.27
CA LYS A 342 12.32 -13.25 3.97
C LYS A 342 12.87 -11.84 4.14
N ASP A 343 13.98 -11.55 3.47
CA ASP A 343 14.63 -10.25 3.41
C ASP A 343 14.82 -9.56 4.77
N PRO A 344 15.38 -10.23 5.79
CA PRO A 344 15.61 -9.62 7.08
C PRO A 344 16.65 -8.48 6.97
N ILE A 345 16.41 -7.39 7.69
CA ILE A 345 17.31 -6.22 7.77
C ILE A 345 17.82 -6.12 9.21
N ASP A 346 19.10 -6.44 9.42
CA ASP A 346 19.68 -6.54 10.73
C ASP A 346 20.84 -5.54 10.92
N GLN A 347 20.78 -4.72 11.97
CA GLN A 347 21.81 -3.76 12.32
C GLN A 347 22.23 -3.96 13.78
N ASN A 348 23.50 -4.27 14.00
CA ASN A 348 24.03 -4.54 15.32
C ASN A 348 23.22 -5.65 16.06
N VAL A 349 22.98 -6.76 15.37
CA VAL A 349 22.28 -7.94 15.87
C VAL A 349 23.28 -9.07 16.08
N GLY A 350 23.24 -9.73 17.23
CA GLY A 350 24.17 -10.80 17.57
C GLY A 350 23.99 -12.04 16.69
N ARG A 351 22.77 -12.49 16.52
CA ARG A 351 22.39 -13.63 15.65
C ARG A 351 21.04 -13.38 14.98
N LEU A 352 20.88 -13.90 13.76
CA LEU A 352 19.60 -13.83 13.05
C LEU A 352 18.50 -14.61 13.80
N THR A 353 18.77 -15.84 14.19
CA THR A 353 17.83 -16.70 14.91
C THR A 353 18.49 -17.41 16.09
N ASN A 354 17.67 -17.87 17.02
CA ASN A 354 18.10 -18.72 18.15
C ASN A 354 18.16 -20.21 17.82
N ILE A 355 17.66 -20.63 16.65
CA ILE A 355 17.67 -22.01 16.18
C ILE A 355 18.49 -22.15 14.90
N ILE A 356 18.93 -23.36 14.57
CA ILE A 356 19.58 -23.67 13.30
C ILE A 356 18.49 -23.73 12.21
N ILE A 357 18.69 -22.98 11.15
CA ILE A 357 17.81 -23.00 9.97
C ILE A 357 18.32 -24.08 9.03
N GLU A 358 17.53 -25.13 8.83
CA GLU A 358 17.84 -26.22 7.93
C GLU A 358 16.90 -26.23 6.72
N ASP A 359 17.47 -26.52 5.56
CA ASP A 359 16.74 -26.57 4.30
C ASP A 359 15.71 -27.71 4.30
N GLY A 360 14.45 -27.38 4.03
CA GLY A 360 13.36 -28.32 3.95
C GLY A 360 12.57 -28.59 5.23
N ASN A 361 12.96 -28.01 6.38
CA ASN A 361 12.35 -28.22 7.68
C ASN A 361 11.37 -27.13 8.12
N LEU A 362 11.37 -26.78 9.40
CA LEU A 362 10.39 -25.94 10.06
C LEU A 362 10.47 -24.45 9.65
N VAL A 363 11.66 -23.99 9.27
CA VAL A 363 11.93 -22.58 8.95
C VAL A 363 12.69 -22.49 7.63
N ARG A 364 12.24 -21.59 6.76
CA ARG A 364 12.92 -21.29 5.50
C ARG A 364 13.39 -19.83 5.50
N LEU A 365 14.67 -19.63 5.26
CA LEU A 365 15.25 -18.30 5.06
C LEU A 365 15.30 -17.98 3.58
N PHE A 366 14.71 -16.85 3.20
CA PHE A 366 14.81 -16.28 1.87
C PHE A 366 15.45 -14.90 1.93
N LYS A 367 16.42 -14.68 1.07
CA LYS A 367 16.86 -13.34 0.71
C LYS A 367 16.49 -13.12 -0.75
N THR A 368 15.76 -12.08 -1.05
CA THR A 368 15.36 -11.76 -2.42
C THR A 368 16.59 -11.49 -3.30
N SER A 369 17.73 -11.09 -2.68
CA SER A 369 19.02 -11.02 -3.34
C SER A 369 19.57 -12.37 -3.81
N ASP A 370 19.17 -13.48 -3.20
CA ASP A 370 19.64 -14.83 -3.53
C ASP A 370 18.78 -15.46 -4.62
N VAL A 371 17.51 -15.13 -4.66
CA VAL A 371 16.66 -15.28 -5.83
C VAL A 371 16.85 -14.00 -6.64
N LYS A 372 17.79 -14.01 -7.56
CA LYS A 372 17.85 -12.98 -8.61
C LYS A 372 16.58 -13.11 -9.45
N GLU A 373 15.47 -12.60 -8.95
CA GLU A 373 14.39 -12.17 -9.85
C GLU A 373 14.98 -11.01 -10.66
N VAL A 374 15.57 -11.38 -11.76
CA VAL A 374 16.15 -10.42 -12.70
C VAL A 374 14.99 -9.57 -13.18
N ASP A 375 15.12 -8.26 -12.98
CA ASP A 375 14.16 -7.32 -13.57
C ASP A 375 14.01 -7.67 -15.06
N PRO A 376 12.81 -7.99 -15.56
CA PRO A 376 12.61 -8.44 -16.94
C PRO A 376 13.05 -7.42 -17.98
N PHE A 377 13.22 -6.15 -17.59
CA PHE A 377 13.79 -5.10 -18.45
C PHE A 377 15.31 -4.96 -18.34
N ALA A 378 15.96 -5.56 -17.35
CA ALA A 378 17.41 -5.45 -17.13
C ALA A 378 18.26 -5.82 -18.35
N PRO A 379 17.92 -6.84 -19.17
CA PRO A 379 18.69 -7.17 -20.37
C PRO A 379 18.73 -6.06 -21.43
N TYR A 380 17.76 -5.12 -21.38
CA TYR A 380 17.56 -4.05 -22.36
C TYR A 380 18.04 -2.68 -21.88
N LEU A 381 18.37 -2.54 -20.60
CA LEU A 381 18.83 -1.26 -20.04
C LEU A 381 20.14 -0.82 -20.66
N GLY A 382 20.21 0.44 -21.09
CA GLY A 382 21.40 1.05 -21.71
C GLY A 382 21.71 0.56 -23.12
N LYS A 383 20.81 -0.22 -23.73
CA LYS A 383 21.05 -0.81 -25.06
C LYS A 383 20.06 -0.24 -26.07
N SER A 384 20.61 0.36 -27.14
CA SER A 384 19.84 0.73 -28.30
C SER A 384 19.41 -0.51 -29.10
N PRO A 385 18.19 -0.53 -29.66
CA PRO A 385 17.75 -1.64 -30.49
C PRO A 385 18.48 -1.64 -31.85
N SER A 386 18.62 -2.83 -32.44
CA SER A 386 19.12 -2.93 -33.81
C SER A 386 18.05 -2.49 -34.82
N LEU A 387 18.45 -1.68 -35.80
CA LEU A 387 17.53 -1.32 -36.89
C LEU A 387 17.24 -2.55 -37.74
N HIS A 388 15.96 -2.74 -38.03
CA HIS A 388 15.46 -3.77 -38.95
C HIS A 388 15.32 -3.21 -40.37
N MET A 389 14.74 -2.01 -40.51
CA MET A 389 14.46 -1.41 -41.81
C MET A 389 14.42 0.12 -41.73
N HIS A 390 14.89 0.77 -42.74
CA HIS A 390 14.69 2.20 -42.95
C HIS A 390 13.57 2.36 -44.02
N LEU A 391 12.48 3.00 -43.62
CA LEU A 391 11.29 3.18 -44.48
C LEU A 391 11.36 4.43 -45.36
N GLY A 392 12.29 5.32 -45.08
CA GLY A 392 12.52 6.54 -45.82
C GLY A 392 12.73 7.76 -44.95
N SER A 393 13.22 8.82 -45.56
CA SER A 393 13.41 10.13 -44.96
C SER A 393 12.65 11.19 -45.77
N GLU A 394 12.04 12.12 -45.02
CA GLU A 394 11.39 13.28 -45.64
C GLU A 394 11.88 14.59 -45.00
N VAL A 395 11.84 15.66 -45.76
CA VAL A 395 12.21 17.00 -45.26
C VAL A 395 10.98 17.90 -45.44
N GLN A 396 10.50 18.42 -44.31
CA GLN A 396 9.32 19.29 -44.30
C GLN A 396 9.52 20.43 -43.28
N ASN A 397 9.28 21.67 -43.71
CA ASN A 397 9.34 22.86 -42.87
C ASN A 397 10.64 22.98 -42.02
N GLY A 398 11.79 22.63 -42.60
CA GLY A 398 13.10 22.72 -41.93
C GLY A 398 13.36 21.58 -40.92
N VAL A 399 12.54 20.52 -40.95
CA VAL A 399 12.70 19.31 -40.14
C VAL A 399 12.98 18.11 -41.04
N ILE A 400 13.92 17.26 -40.66
CA ILE A 400 14.16 15.95 -41.25
C ILE A 400 13.40 14.92 -40.41
N ILE A 401 12.66 14.05 -41.05
CA ILE A 401 11.92 12.97 -40.42
C ILE A 401 12.39 11.65 -41.06
N ASP A 402 13.04 10.82 -40.26
CA ASP A 402 13.41 9.45 -40.62
C ASP A 402 12.38 8.47 -40.05
N LYS A 403 11.85 7.59 -40.88
CA LYS A 403 10.95 6.52 -40.48
C LYS A 403 11.71 5.21 -40.53
N VAL A 404 11.74 4.52 -39.38
CA VAL A 404 12.48 3.27 -39.23
C VAL A 404 11.64 2.21 -38.53
N VAL A 405 12.04 0.96 -38.69
CA VAL A 405 11.56 -0.17 -37.89
C VAL A 405 12.76 -0.78 -37.20
N PHE A 406 12.67 -1.04 -35.91
CA PHE A 406 13.71 -1.71 -35.15
C PHE A 406 13.26 -3.06 -34.61
N ASN A 407 14.23 -3.97 -34.37
CA ASN A 407 13.97 -5.21 -33.67
C ASN A 407 13.94 -4.94 -32.17
N SER A 408 12.88 -5.41 -31.50
CA SER A 408 12.74 -5.26 -30.06
C SER A 408 13.19 -6.54 -29.34
N ARG A 409 12.28 -7.43 -29.00
CA ARG A 409 12.62 -8.71 -28.36
C ARG A 409 12.33 -9.91 -29.25
N GLU A 410 13.02 -11.00 -28.96
CA GLU A 410 12.68 -12.29 -29.57
C GLU A 410 11.45 -12.92 -28.91
N TYR A 411 10.69 -13.67 -29.71
CA TYR A 411 9.57 -14.46 -29.23
C TYR A 411 9.43 -15.76 -30.04
N LYS A 412 8.85 -16.78 -29.40
CA LYS A 412 8.62 -18.08 -30.04
C LYS A 412 7.39 -18.01 -30.94
N THR A 413 7.53 -18.55 -32.12
CA THR A 413 6.44 -18.80 -33.09
C THR A 413 6.26 -20.30 -33.31
N ASN A 414 5.22 -20.69 -34.03
CA ASN A 414 5.03 -22.09 -34.40
C ASN A 414 6.12 -22.64 -35.34
N THR A 415 6.90 -21.78 -35.99
CA THR A 415 7.91 -22.11 -36.96
C THR A 415 9.35 -21.83 -36.49
N GLY A 416 9.53 -21.31 -35.28
CA GLY A 416 10.83 -21.00 -34.74
C GLY A 416 10.84 -19.76 -33.82
N ILE A 417 11.90 -18.98 -33.91
CA ILE A 417 12.07 -17.72 -33.16
C ILE A 417 12.00 -16.56 -34.16
N ASP A 418 11.23 -15.54 -33.84
CA ASP A 418 11.18 -14.25 -34.55
C ASP A 418 11.41 -13.09 -33.58
N SER A 419 11.65 -11.89 -34.08
CA SER A 419 11.80 -10.66 -33.30
C SER A 419 10.58 -9.77 -33.49
N THR A 420 10.10 -9.16 -32.42
CA THR A 420 9.09 -8.11 -32.51
C THR A 420 9.66 -6.92 -33.28
N LYS A 421 8.87 -6.32 -34.12
CA LYS A 421 9.21 -5.18 -34.99
C LYS A 421 8.45 -3.96 -34.52
N ILE A 422 9.14 -2.87 -34.27
CA ILE A 422 8.53 -1.63 -33.75
C ILE A 422 8.85 -0.49 -34.71
N PHE A 423 7.82 0.20 -35.16
CA PHE A 423 7.97 1.43 -35.93
C PHE A 423 8.38 2.58 -35.02
N ALA A 424 9.29 3.41 -35.50
CA ALA A 424 9.71 4.66 -34.89
C ALA A 424 9.83 5.77 -35.94
N ALA A 425 9.53 6.99 -35.52
CA ALA A 425 9.87 8.18 -36.30
C ALA A 425 10.85 9.05 -35.51
N ILE A 426 11.90 9.49 -36.18
CA ILE A 426 12.96 10.34 -35.65
C ILE A 426 12.88 11.68 -36.36
N ALA A 427 12.44 12.72 -35.64
CA ALA A 427 12.32 14.06 -36.18
C ALA A 427 13.45 14.95 -35.62
N ARG A 428 14.18 15.69 -36.50
CA ARG A 428 15.26 16.58 -36.08
C ARG A 428 15.32 17.85 -36.91
N PRO A 429 15.84 18.97 -36.35
CA PRO A 429 16.09 20.18 -37.11
C PRO A 429 17.03 19.89 -38.30
N LYS A 430 16.72 20.43 -39.48
CA LYS A 430 17.60 20.35 -40.66
C LYS A 430 18.91 21.11 -40.47
N ARG A 431 18.88 22.16 -39.62
CA ARG A 431 20.08 22.93 -39.29
C ARG A 431 21.04 22.06 -38.49
N PRO A 432 22.32 21.93 -38.91
CA PRO A 432 23.31 21.21 -38.10
C PRO A 432 23.49 21.81 -36.73
N GLY A 433 23.60 20.92 -35.70
CA GLY A 433 23.79 21.34 -34.30
C GLY A 433 23.58 20.18 -33.35
N ARG A 434 23.75 20.46 -32.06
CA ARG A 434 23.41 19.53 -30.98
C ARG A 434 22.19 20.04 -30.23
N TYR A 435 21.22 19.19 -30.01
CA TYR A 435 19.93 19.55 -29.50
C TYR A 435 19.56 18.66 -28.31
N PRO A 436 18.72 19.14 -27.37
CA PRO A 436 18.12 18.27 -26.39
C PRO A 436 17.21 17.24 -27.11
N GLY A 437 17.06 16.06 -26.49
CA GLY A 437 16.20 14.99 -26.98
C GLY A 437 14.84 14.96 -26.28
N LEU A 438 13.81 14.54 -26.99
CA LEU A 438 12.51 14.23 -26.43
C LEU A 438 12.00 12.87 -26.93
N LEU A 439 11.63 11.99 -26.01
CA LEU A 439 10.80 10.82 -26.29
C LEU A 439 9.34 11.20 -26.12
N VAL A 440 8.55 11.05 -27.19
CA VAL A 440 7.12 11.37 -27.22
C VAL A 440 6.32 10.09 -27.29
N LEU A 441 5.47 9.85 -26.28
CA LEU A 441 4.70 8.63 -26.08
C LEU A 441 3.20 8.91 -26.25
N HIS A 442 2.51 8.05 -27.03
CA HIS A 442 1.12 8.28 -27.39
C HIS A 442 0.13 7.76 -26.34
N GLY A 443 -1.10 8.24 -26.39
CA GLY A 443 -2.21 7.73 -25.58
C GLY A 443 -2.84 6.46 -26.15
N GLY A 444 -3.72 5.85 -25.37
CA GLY A 444 -4.39 4.63 -25.75
C GLY A 444 -5.19 4.74 -27.07
N GLY A 445 -5.05 3.74 -27.93
CA GLY A 445 -5.64 3.70 -29.28
C GLY A 445 -4.87 4.50 -30.32
N GLY A 446 -3.79 5.19 -29.93
CA GLY A 446 -2.93 5.98 -30.81
C GLY A 446 -1.90 5.14 -31.56
N ALA A 447 -0.97 5.84 -32.17
CA ALA A 447 0.24 5.32 -32.83
C ALA A 447 1.34 6.37 -32.67
N ALA A 448 2.55 6.09 -33.13
CA ALA A 448 3.68 7.02 -33.09
C ALA A 448 3.28 8.43 -33.59
N GLU A 449 3.45 9.44 -32.72
CA GLU A 449 2.94 10.81 -32.93
C GLU A 449 3.87 11.65 -33.83
N VAL A 450 3.97 11.28 -35.10
CA VAL A 450 4.90 11.90 -36.05
C VAL A 450 4.71 13.41 -36.17
N GLU A 451 3.47 13.90 -36.20
CA GLU A 451 3.18 15.34 -36.30
C GLU A 451 3.57 16.11 -35.03
N LYS A 452 3.39 15.50 -33.85
CA LYS A 452 3.87 16.10 -32.58
C LYS A 452 5.39 16.11 -32.53
N ALA A 453 6.04 15.02 -32.95
CA ALA A 453 7.49 14.95 -33.07
C ALA A 453 8.04 16.06 -33.98
N LYS A 454 7.42 16.27 -35.13
CA LYS A 454 7.76 17.35 -36.06
C LYS A 454 7.63 18.75 -35.44
N LYS A 455 6.51 19.01 -34.74
CA LYS A 455 6.33 20.29 -34.02
C LYS A 455 7.44 20.54 -32.99
N TRP A 456 7.83 19.53 -32.22
CA TRP A 456 8.95 19.66 -31.29
C TRP A 456 10.30 19.88 -31.97
N ALA A 457 10.52 19.22 -33.12
CA ALA A 457 11.74 19.41 -33.89
C ALA A 457 11.87 20.84 -34.47
N THR A 458 10.76 21.50 -34.86
CA THR A 458 10.81 22.93 -35.25
C THR A 458 11.20 23.84 -34.09
N LYS A 459 11.03 23.39 -32.83
CA LYS A 459 11.42 24.12 -31.61
C LYS A 459 12.86 23.79 -31.16
N GLY A 460 13.63 23.06 -31.97
CA GLY A 460 15.02 22.75 -31.68
C GLY A 460 15.23 21.59 -30.75
N TYR A 461 14.47 20.51 -30.91
CA TYR A 461 14.67 19.22 -30.25
C TYR A 461 14.91 18.12 -31.28
N VAL A 462 15.65 17.09 -30.93
CA VAL A 462 15.60 15.81 -31.63
C VAL A 462 14.58 14.95 -30.94
N VAL A 463 13.66 14.37 -31.70
CA VAL A 463 12.48 13.70 -31.13
C VAL A 463 12.35 12.29 -31.68
N VAL A 464 12.11 11.33 -30.80
CA VAL A 464 11.70 9.97 -31.17
C VAL A 464 10.29 9.73 -30.65
N THR A 465 9.47 9.10 -31.48
CA THR A 465 8.17 8.56 -31.12
C THR A 465 8.06 7.14 -31.66
N VAL A 466 7.43 6.25 -30.93
CA VAL A 466 7.34 4.83 -31.26
C VAL A 466 5.91 4.34 -31.20
N ASP A 467 5.62 3.26 -31.91
CA ASP A 467 4.40 2.50 -31.65
C ASP A 467 4.53 1.71 -30.35
N GLU A 468 3.45 1.68 -29.58
CA GLU A 468 3.40 1.08 -28.23
C GLU A 468 2.43 -0.11 -28.24
N PRO A 469 2.90 -1.35 -28.45
CA PRO A 469 2.04 -2.54 -28.47
C PRO A 469 1.14 -2.65 -27.23
N GLY A 470 -0.09 -3.12 -27.40
CA GLY A 470 -1.05 -3.24 -26.30
C GLY A 470 -1.76 -1.95 -25.89
N VAL A 471 -1.15 -0.78 -26.14
CA VAL A 471 -1.80 0.53 -25.95
C VAL A 471 -2.17 1.19 -27.27
N THR A 472 -1.64 0.71 -28.38
CA THR A 472 -2.02 1.08 -29.74
C THR A 472 -3.23 0.28 -30.25
N ASN A 473 -3.87 0.77 -31.30
CA ASN A 473 -4.75 -0.03 -32.14
C ASN A 473 -3.90 -0.61 -33.29
N THR A 474 -3.86 -1.94 -33.43
CA THR A 474 -3.04 -2.64 -34.44
C THR A 474 -3.34 -2.22 -35.86
N ASP A 475 -4.57 -1.81 -36.16
CA ASP A 475 -4.95 -1.27 -37.48
C ASP A 475 -4.22 0.04 -37.80
N ASN A 476 -3.79 0.80 -36.81
CA ASN A 476 -3.10 2.08 -36.97
C ASN A 476 -1.58 1.92 -37.04
N THR A 477 -1.04 0.72 -36.86
CA THR A 477 0.41 0.44 -36.75
C THR A 477 0.86 -0.65 -37.73
N PRO A 478 0.68 -0.47 -39.05
CA PRO A 478 0.91 -1.54 -40.03
C PRO A 478 2.41 -1.98 -40.12
N ASN A 479 3.33 -1.14 -39.66
CA ASN A 479 4.76 -1.41 -39.72
C ASN A 479 5.31 -2.08 -38.44
N SER A 480 4.50 -2.17 -37.36
CA SER A 480 4.87 -2.87 -36.12
C SER A 480 4.28 -4.27 -36.16
N LYS A 481 5.08 -5.27 -35.80
CA LYS A 481 4.70 -6.69 -35.83
C LYS A 481 5.17 -7.43 -34.59
N GLY A 482 4.33 -8.34 -34.07
CA GLY A 482 4.68 -9.14 -32.93
C GLY A 482 3.58 -10.10 -32.47
N PRO A 483 3.71 -10.71 -31.30
CA PRO A 483 2.73 -11.67 -30.78
C PRO A 483 1.34 -11.07 -30.52
N TRP A 484 1.19 -9.75 -30.65
CA TRP A 484 -0.06 -9.02 -30.49
C TRP A 484 -0.84 -8.76 -31.80
N ASP A 485 -0.32 -9.16 -32.95
CA ASP A 485 -0.88 -8.80 -34.28
C ASP A 485 -2.37 -9.16 -34.49
N ASN A 486 -2.82 -10.23 -33.81
CA ASN A 486 -4.19 -10.70 -33.87
C ASN A 486 -5.04 -10.31 -32.67
N LEU A 487 -4.52 -9.49 -31.75
CA LEU A 487 -5.22 -9.06 -30.55
C LEU A 487 -6.00 -7.78 -30.80
N LYS A 488 -7.19 -7.69 -30.20
CA LYS A 488 -7.94 -6.45 -30.15
C LYS A 488 -7.30 -5.45 -29.21
N TYR A 489 -7.62 -4.18 -29.42
CA TYR A 489 -7.18 -3.11 -28.54
C TYR A 489 -7.49 -3.42 -27.07
N GLY A 490 -6.47 -3.42 -26.25
CA GLY A 490 -6.59 -3.66 -24.80
C GLY A 490 -6.51 -5.12 -24.36
N GLU A 491 -6.53 -6.07 -25.30
CA GLU A 491 -6.39 -7.48 -24.94
C GLU A 491 -4.99 -7.77 -24.36
N ASN A 492 -4.94 -8.73 -23.46
CA ASN A 492 -3.75 -9.27 -22.81
C ASN A 492 -2.91 -8.26 -21.99
N ARG A 493 -3.43 -7.07 -21.69
CA ARG A 493 -2.69 -6.08 -20.85
C ARG A 493 -2.36 -6.63 -19.47
N PHE A 494 -3.26 -7.42 -18.89
CA PHE A 494 -3.17 -7.96 -17.53
C PHE A 494 -2.91 -9.49 -17.52
N ILE A 495 -2.45 -10.06 -18.63
CA ILE A 495 -2.06 -11.46 -18.71
C ILE A 495 -0.55 -11.58 -18.49
N VAL A 496 -0.14 -12.39 -17.51
CA VAL A 496 1.28 -12.67 -17.19
C VAL A 496 1.57 -14.18 -17.14
N LYS A 497 0.79 -14.97 -17.87
CA LYS A 497 0.98 -16.41 -18.08
C LYS A 497 1.44 -16.70 -19.51
N PRO A 498 2.46 -17.54 -19.72
CA PRO A 498 3.27 -18.27 -18.72
C PRO A 498 4.27 -17.38 -17.97
N ASP A 499 4.57 -16.18 -18.46
CA ASP A 499 5.50 -15.22 -17.88
C ASP A 499 5.08 -13.77 -18.20
N ILE A 500 5.84 -12.80 -17.70
CA ILE A 500 5.56 -11.36 -17.81
C ILE A 500 5.49 -10.86 -19.26
N THR A 501 6.19 -11.52 -20.20
CA THR A 501 6.20 -11.14 -21.62
C THR A 501 4.90 -11.49 -22.34
N SER A 502 3.99 -12.20 -21.70
CA SER A 502 2.62 -12.44 -22.17
C SER A 502 1.73 -11.20 -22.09
N SER A 503 2.12 -10.22 -21.25
CA SER A 503 1.43 -8.94 -21.17
C SER A 503 1.84 -8.05 -22.35
N THR A 504 0.87 -7.54 -23.08
CA THR A 504 1.12 -6.56 -24.14
C THR A 504 1.69 -5.25 -23.60
N ILE A 505 1.46 -4.94 -22.31
CA ILE A 505 2.08 -3.79 -21.63
C ILE A 505 3.60 -3.97 -21.47
N PHE A 506 4.09 -5.20 -21.36
CA PHE A 506 5.53 -5.45 -21.37
C PHE A 506 6.18 -4.94 -22.65
N ASP A 507 5.56 -5.24 -23.81
CA ASP A 507 6.07 -4.81 -25.11
C ASP A 507 5.93 -3.29 -25.30
N ALA A 508 4.88 -2.66 -24.78
CA ALA A 508 4.74 -1.19 -24.78
C ALA A 508 5.87 -0.50 -24.00
N VAL A 509 6.14 -1.01 -22.80
CA VAL A 509 7.24 -0.49 -21.95
C VAL A 509 8.59 -0.71 -22.63
N LEU A 510 8.80 -1.89 -23.19
CA LEU A 510 10.07 -2.21 -23.84
C LEU A 510 10.30 -1.36 -25.10
N ALA A 511 9.28 -1.20 -25.95
CA ALA A 511 9.35 -0.33 -27.13
C ALA A 511 9.68 1.12 -26.76
N SER A 512 9.04 1.64 -25.72
CA SER A 512 9.29 2.99 -25.19
C SER A 512 10.72 3.15 -24.64
N LEU A 513 11.20 2.15 -23.90
CA LEU A 513 12.57 2.12 -23.35
C LEU A 513 13.63 2.09 -24.47
N GLN A 514 13.40 1.27 -25.48
CA GLN A 514 14.28 1.18 -26.65
C GLN A 514 14.21 2.43 -27.52
N GLY A 515 13.02 3.06 -27.63
CA GLY A 515 12.87 4.38 -28.23
C GLY A 515 13.71 5.47 -27.53
N LEU A 516 13.80 5.43 -26.20
CA LEU A 516 14.69 6.31 -25.44
C LEU A 516 16.17 6.10 -25.80
N TYR A 517 16.62 4.86 -25.89
CA TYR A 517 18.02 4.56 -26.21
C TYR A 517 18.32 4.81 -27.69
N LEU A 518 17.36 4.57 -28.59
CA LEU A 518 17.47 4.98 -30.00
C LEU A 518 17.62 6.50 -30.12
N LEU A 519 16.88 7.28 -29.34
CA LEU A 519 17.02 8.74 -29.25
C LEU A 519 18.42 9.14 -28.73
N LYS A 520 18.87 8.50 -27.67
CA LYS A 520 20.15 8.83 -27.02
C LYS A 520 21.34 8.64 -27.92
N GLU A 521 21.29 7.70 -28.87
CA GLU A 521 22.36 7.42 -29.82
C GLU A 521 22.32 8.31 -31.08
N GLN A 522 21.27 9.17 -31.24
CA GLN A 522 21.31 10.09 -32.39
C GLN A 522 22.47 11.07 -32.28
N PRO A 523 23.22 11.27 -33.36
CA PRO A 523 24.46 12.10 -33.34
C PRO A 523 24.19 13.55 -32.97
N ASP A 524 22.99 14.05 -33.26
CA ASP A 524 22.58 15.42 -33.00
C ASP A 524 22.00 15.62 -31.57
N VAL A 525 21.91 14.57 -30.75
CA VAL A 525 21.36 14.64 -29.40
C VAL A 525 22.45 14.98 -28.38
N ILE A 526 22.11 15.80 -27.40
CA ILE A 526 22.87 16.01 -26.17
C ILE A 526 22.46 14.93 -25.16
N PRO A 527 23.29 13.89 -24.87
CA PRO A 527 22.87 12.69 -24.15
C PRO A 527 22.34 12.91 -22.73
N ASP A 528 22.79 14.00 -22.06
CA ASP A 528 22.39 14.34 -20.69
C ASP A 528 21.18 15.31 -20.65
N LYS A 529 20.59 15.61 -21.81
CA LYS A 529 19.45 16.52 -21.96
C LYS A 529 18.29 15.84 -22.68
N ILE A 530 17.83 14.73 -22.14
CA ILE A 530 16.73 13.96 -22.71
C ILE A 530 15.51 14.05 -21.80
N GLY A 531 14.37 14.45 -22.38
CA GLY A 531 13.08 14.47 -21.72
C GLY A 531 12.17 13.34 -22.21
N VAL A 532 11.20 12.98 -21.38
CA VAL A 532 10.14 12.04 -21.71
C VAL A 532 8.76 12.69 -21.49
N VAL A 533 7.88 12.58 -22.44
CA VAL A 533 6.55 13.17 -22.39
C VAL A 533 5.50 12.26 -23.03
N GLY A 534 4.36 12.13 -22.39
CA GLY A 534 3.25 11.35 -22.93
C GLY A 534 1.93 11.61 -22.22
N ILE A 535 0.84 11.20 -22.87
CA ILE A 535 -0.53 11.39 -22.38
C ILE A 535 -1.22 10.05 -22.14
N SER A 536 -2.03 9.98 -21.06
CA SER A 536 -2.84 8.80 -20.74
C SER A 536 -1.95 7.55 -20.57
N TRP A 537 -2.10 6.53 -21.40
CA TRP A 537 -1.17 5.41 -21.43
C TRP A 537 0.28 5.85 -21.70
N GLY A 538 0.52 6.82 -22.59
CA GLY A 538 1.83 7.43 -22.77
C GLY A 538 2.32 8.18 -21.53
N GLY A 539 1.43 8.74 -20.72
CA GLY A 539 1.75 9.29 -19.41
C GLY A 539 2.18 8.21 -18.41
N TYR A 540 1.48 7.07 -18.38
CA TYR A 540 1.90 5.89 -17.63
C TYR A 540 3.31 5.44 -18.07
N LEU A 541 3.54 5.33 -19.41
CA LEU A 541 4.85 4.98 -19.94
C LEU A 541 5.91 6.02 -19.60
N THR A 542 5.57 7.32 -19.57
CA THR A 542 6.48 8.38 -19.11
C THR A 542 6.95 8.10 -17.68
N THR A 543 6.04 7.73 -16.77
CA THR A 543 6.36 7.38 -15.39
C THR A 543 7.23 6.12 -15.33
N MET A 544 6.84 5.10 -16.08
CA MET A 544 7.52 3.81 -16.14
C MET A 544 8.95 3.94 -16.66
N ILE A 545 9.15 4.64 -17.79
CA ILE A 545 10.45 4.83 -18.41
C ILE A 545 11.36 5.68 -17.56
N SER A 546 10.83 6.72 -16.90
CA SER A 546 11.62 7.53 -15.96
C SER A 546 12.17 6.71 -14.79
N GLY A 547 11.39 5.75 -14.29
CA GLY A 547 11.84 4.83 -13.23
C GLY A 547 12.82 3.77 -13.73
N LEU A 548 12.66 3.26 -14.96
CA LEU A 548 13.54 2.24 -15.54
C LEU A 548 14.88 2.81 -15.99
N ALA A 549 14.88 3.95 -16.65
CA ALA A 549 16.06 4.53 -17.27
C ALA A 549 16.88 5.43 -16.32
N GLY A 550 16.33 5.79 -15.16
CA GLY A 550 17.01 6.53 -14.10
C GLY A 550 17.70 7.80 -14.62
N SER A 551 19.01 7.91 -14.45
CA SER A 551 19.82 9.07 -14.87
C SER A 551 19.90 9.31 -16.38
N SER A 552 19.40 8.39 -17.21
CA SER A 552 19.30 8.61 -18.66
C SER A 552 18.20 9.60 -19.05
N VAL A 553 17.31 9.96 -18.13
CA VAL A 553 16.24 10.95 -18.30
C VAL A 553 16.55 12.18 -17.46
N ALA A 554 16.55 13.35 -18.09
CA ALA A 554 16.83 14.63 -17.42
C ALA A 554 15.57 15.37 -16.93
N ALA A 555 14.41 15.14 -17.55
CA ALA A 555 13.14 15.73 -17.13
C ALA A 555 11.95 14.94 -17.68
N SER A 556 10.85 14.88 -16.95
CA SER A 556 9.65 14.14 -17.37
C SER A 556 8.38 14.94 -17.15
N PHE A 557 7.50 14.90 -18.13
CA PHE A 557 6.18 15.54 -18.08
C PHE A 557 5.11 14.51 -18.45
N SER A 558 4.40 14.02 -17.46
CA SER A 558 3.32 13.05 -17.61
C SER A 558 1.97 13.75 -17.64
N VAL A 559 1.09 13.37 -18.57
CA VAL A 559 -0.29 13.84 -18.58
C VAL A 559 -1.19 12.66 -18.20
N PHE A 560 -1.87 12.77 -17.06
CA PHE A 560 -2.68 11.77 -16.35
C PHE A 560 -1.94 10.56 -15.81
N GLY A 561 -0.90 10.08 -16.47
CA GLY A 561 -0.25 8.81 -16.19
C GLY A 561 0.31 8.71 -14.78
N SER A 562 -0.18 7.76 -14.04
CA SER A 562 0.25 7.42 -12.69
C SER A 562 0.35 5.90 -12.52
N GLY A 563 0.83 5.44 -11.39
CA GLY A 563 0.86 4.04 -10.99
C GLY A 563 -0.12 3.73 -9.87
N PHE A 564 0.17 2.68 -9.10
CA PHE A 564 -0.68 2.17 -8.02
C PHE A 564 -2.08 1.77 -8.50
N TYR A 565 -2.10 0.95 -9.55
CA TYR A 565 -3.31 0.50 -10.23
C TYR A 565 -4.25 -0.31 -9.34
N ASP A 566 -3.73 -0.97 -8.33
CA ASP A 566 -4.47 -1.72 -7.32
C ASP A 566 -5.12 -0.85 -6.23
N ALA A 567 -4.79 0.44 -6.17
CA ALA A 567 -5.30 1.34 -5.14
C ALA A 567 -6.36 2.33 -5.66
N SER A 568 -6.18 2.90 -6.85
CA SER A 568 -6.98 4.06 -7.24
C SER A 568 -7.01 4.31 -8.76
N THR A 569 -7.35 3.30 -9.56
CA THR A 569 -7.57 3.44 -11.00
C THR A 569 -8.78 2.63 -11.46
N VAL A 570 -9.26 2.90 -12.68
CA VAL A 570 -10.32 2.10 -13.30
C VAL A 570 -9.92 0.64 -13.49
N PHE A 571 -8.60 0.37 -13.60
CA PHE A 571 -8.04 -0.96 -13.84
C PHE A 571 -7.99 -1.86 -12.62
N LEU A 572 -8.41 -1.39 -11.46
CA LEU A 572 -8.54 -2.21 -10.26
C LEU A 572 -9.43 -3.44 -10.51
N LYS A 573 -10.48 -3.27 -11.28
CA LYS A 573 -11.41 -4.36 -11.62
C LYS A 573 -10.72 -5.50 -12.37
N GLU A 574 -9.90 -5.18 -13.35
CA GLU A 574 -9.14 -6.17 -14.12
C GLU A 574 -8.10 -6.87 -13.23
N LEU A 575 -7.41 -6.12 -12.38
CA LEU A 575 -6.45 -6.68 -11.42
C LEU A 575 -7.12 -7.60 -10.40
N ASP A 576 -8.34 -7.31 -9.97
CA ASP A 576 -9.06 -8.12 -8.99
C ASP A 576 -9.58 -9.44 -9.58
N THR A 577 -9.61 -9.58 -10.89
CA THR A 577 -9.91 -10.86 -11.56
C THR A 577 -8.70 -11.79 -11.69
N MET A 578 -7.49 -11.28 -11.47
CA MET A 578 -6.26 -12.06 -11.52
C MET A 578 -6.10 -12.91 -10.25
N ASP A 579 -5.49 -14.08 -10.37
CA ASP A 579 -5.08 -14.78 -9.17
C ASP A 579 -3.95 -14.00 -8.43
N PRO A 580 -3.83 -14.17 -7.11
CA PRO A 580 -2.93 -13.34 -6.29
C PRO A 580 -1.47 -13.33 -6.74
N PHE A 581 -0.95 -14.46 -7.23
CA PHE A 581 0.43 -14.56 -7.68
C PHE A 581 0.66 -13.75 -8.97
N HIS A 582 -0.22 -13.88 -9.96
CA HIS A 582 -0.11 -13.15 -11.22
C HIS A 582 -0.39 -11.66 -11.04
N LYS A 583 -1.34 -11.28 -10.16
CA LYS A 583 -1.56 -9.88 -9.77
C LYS A 583 -0.29 -9.28 -9.15
N ALA A 584 0.35 -9.97 -8.22
CA ALA A 584 1.59 -9.52 -7.60
C ALA A 584 2.73 -9.37 -8.64
N THR A 585 2.85 -10.30 -9.58
CA THR A 585 3.84 -10.25 -10.67
C THR A 585 3.61 -9.05 -11.58
N TRP A 586 2.36 -8.80 -11.99
CA TRP A 586 2.01 -7.64 -12.83
C TRP A 586 2.32 -6.33 -12.10
N LEU A 587 1.82 -6.18 -10.87
CA LEU A 587 2.05 -4.99 -10.04
C LEU A 587 3.53 -4.73 -9.80
N ARG A 588 4.31 -5.76 -9.55
CA ARG A 588 5.75 -5.62 -9.31
C ARG A 588 6.49 -5.06 -10.51
N TRP A 589 6.20 -5.56 -11.70
CA TRP A 589 7.02 -5.29 -12.88
C TRP A 589 6.43 -4.26 -13.83
N LEU A 590 5.11 -4.15 -13.89
CA LEU A 590 4.40 -3.30 -14.85
C LEU A 590 3.61 -2.15 -14.19
N ASP A 591 3.54 -2.08 -12.86
CA ASP A 591 2.94 -0.90 -12.20
C ASP A 591 3.98 0.22 -12.08
N ALA A 592 3.71 1.36 -12.73
CA ALA A 592 4.61 2.50 -12.75
C ALA A 592 4.85 3.11 -11.36
N GLY A 593 3.88 3.01 -10.43
CA GLY A 593 4.00 3.50 -9.07
C GLY A 593 5.06 2.74 -8.26
N ARG A 594 5.20 1.43 -8.51
CA ARG A 594 6.22 0.59 -7.86
C ARG A 594 7.64 0.91 -8.33
N ARG A 595 7.78 1.60 -9.46
CA ARG A 595 9.06 2.09 -9.98
C ARG A 595 9.31 3.57 -9.73
N ALA A 596 8.32 4.29 -9.22
CA ALA A 596 8.41 5.74 -9.00
C ALA A 596 9.58 6.14 -8.09
N HIS A 597 9.94 5.32 -7.11
CA HIS A 597 11.09 5.56 -6.22
C HIS A 597 12.45 5.55 -6.93
N CYS A 598 12.52 4.98 -8.13
CA CYS A 598 13.73 4.97 -8.96
C CYS A 598 13.86 6.22 -9.85
N ILE A 599 12.84 7.09 -9.92
CA ILE A 599 12.88 8.33 -10.71
C ILE A 599 13.85 9.32 -10.07
N GLN A 600 14.87 9.73 -10.83
CA GLN A 600 15.95 10.60 -10.37
C GLN A 600 15.86 12.03 -10.93
N ASN A 601 15.01 12.27 -11.91
CA ASN A 601 14.86 13.52 -12.63
C ASN A 601 13.65 14.33 -12.15
N PRO A 602 13.63 15.67 -12.34
CA PRO A 602 12.44 16.48 -12.14
C PRO A 602 11.23 15.89 -12.86
N PHE A 603 10.12 15.75 -12.12
CA PHE A 603 8.94 15.05 -12.60
C PHE A 603 7.67 15.89 -12.42
N PHE A 604 6.89 16.03 -13.48
CA PHE A 604 5.63 16.76 -13.46
C PHE A 604 4.46 15.86 -13.88
N ILE A 605 3.32 15.96 -13.19
CA ILE A 605 2.06 15.35 -13.62
C ILE A 605 0.99 16.42 -13.80
N ALA A 606 0.44 16.53 -15.00
CA ALA A 606 -0.82 17.23 -15.25
C ALA A 606 -1.98 16.23 -15.15
N ALA A 607 -2.93 16.47 -14.26
CA ALA A 607 -4.04 15.56 -13.96
C ALA A 607 -5.38 16.30 -13.91
N ALA A 608 -6.47 15.58 -13.76
CA ALA A 608 -7.82 16.13 -13.63
C ALA A 608 -8.49 15.65 -12.33
N THR A 609 -9.31 16.53 -11.72
CA THR A 609 -9.96 16.20 -10.44
C THR A 609 -11.00 15.10 -10.54
N ASN A 610 -11.58 14.91 -11.72
CA ASN A 610 -12.66 13.96 -11.98
C ASN A 610 -12.27 12.90 -13.02
N ASP A 611 -10.95 12.66 -13.17
CA ASP A 611 -10.46 11.65 -14.10
C ASP A 611 -11.07 10.28 -13.76
N ASN A 612 -11.65 9.63 -14.76
CA ASN A 612 -12.28 8.33 -14.65
C ASN A 612 -11.35 7.15 -15.00
N TRP A 613 -10.08 7.43 -15.32
CA TRP A 613 -9.04 6.44 -15.61
C TRP A 613 -7.95 6.44 -14.53
N PHE A 614 -7.37 7.61 -14.26
CA PHE A 614 -6.30 7.81 -13.29
C PHE A 614 -6.78 8.78 -12.19
N TYR A 615 -7.27 8.22 -11.09
CA TYR A 615 -7.84 9.01 -10.01
C TYR A 615 -6.79 9.91 -9.33
N PRO A 616 -7.18 11.07 -8.81
CA PRO A 616 -6.26 11.99 -8.11
C PRO A 616 -5.42 11.31 -7.01
N GLN A 617 -5.98 10.29 -6.34
CA GLN A 617 -5.26 9.55 -5.32
C GLN A 617 -4.08 8.74 -5.90
N ALA A 618 -4.22 8.14 -7.08
CA ALA A 618 -3.14 7.44 -7.75
C ALA A 618 -2.02 8.42 -8.16
N VAL A 619 -2.39 9.61 -8.64
CA VAL A 619 -1.44 10.69 -8.94
C VAL A 619 -0.67 11.09 -7.69
N LYS A 620 -1.36 11.36 -6.58
CA LYS A 620 -0.74 11.70 -5.30
C LYS A 620 0.21 10.59 -4.83
N ASN A 621 -0.24 9.34 -4.83
CA ASN A 621 0.58 8.20 -4.42
C ASN A 621 1.85 8.10 -5.27
N THR A 622 1.73 8.24 -6.58
CA THR A 622 2.89 8.19 -7.50
C THR A 622 3.90 9.28 -7.16
N LEU A 623 3.45 10.54 -7.03
CA LEU A 623 4.32 11.68 -6.72
C LEU A 623 5.00 11.56 -5.35
N GLN A 624 4.31 11.00 -4.36
CA GLN A 624 4.86 10.80 -3.01
C GLN A 624 5.97 9.76 -2.94
N HIS A 625 6.03 8.84 -3.92
CA HIS A 625 7.08 7.83 -4.02
C HIS A 625 8.31 8.29 -4.81
N ILE A 626 8.26 9.46 -5.44
CA ILE A 626 9.38 10.03 -6.18
C ILE A 626 10.24 10.88 -5.23
N SER A 627 11.51 10.53 -5.08
CA SER A 627 12.47 11.28 -4.25
C SER A 627 13.02 12.54 -4.94
N ALA A 628 12.98 12.58 -6.26
CA ALA A 628 13.39 13.74 -7.07
C ALA A 628 12.39 14.91 -6.94
N PRO A 629 12.73 16.13 -7.39
CA PRO A 629 11.80 17.24 -7.37
C PRO A 629 10.52 16.95 -8.16
N VAL A 630 9.37 16.96 -7.49
CA VAL A 630 8.06 16.76 -8.11
C VAL A 630 7.19 17.99 -8.05
N ASN A 631 6.31 18.13 -9.04
CA ASN A 631 5.26 19.13 -9.07
C ASN A 631 4.07 18.61 -9.88
N HIS A 632 2.92 19.23 -9.75
CA HIS A 632 1.71 18.79 -10.45
C HIS A 632 0.67 19.89 -10.58
N VAL A 633 -0.34 19.64 -11.41
CA VAL A 633 -1.54 20.46 -11.51
C VAL A 633 -2.78 19.58 -11.64
N PHE A 634 -3.86 19.99 -10.99
CA PHE A 634 -5.18 19.43 -11.17
C PHE A 634 -6.07 20.36 -11.98
N SER A 635 -6.56 19.88 -13.11
CA SER A 635 -7.61 20.51 -13.89
C SER A 635 -8.97 20.22 -13.27
N GLN A 636 -9.72 21.26 -13.00
CA GLN A 636 -10.92 21.19 -12.17
C GLN A 636 -12.16 20.77 -12.93
N ASN A 637 -13.01 19.93 -12.31
CA ASN A 637 -14.34 19.54 -12.83
C ASN A 637 -14.32 18.94 -14.25
N VAL A 638 -13.20 18.39 -14.66
CA VAL A 638 -13.06 17.68 -15.93
C VAL A 638 -12.63 16.25 -15.67
N SER A 639 -13.05 15.35 -16.53
CA SER A 639 -12.61 13.96 -16.49
C SER A 639 -11.25 13.81 -17.17
N HIS A 640 -11.09 12.90 -18.10
CA HIS A 640 -9.83 12.65 -18.82
C HIS A 640 -9.51 13.75 -19.84
N LYS A 641 -9.41 15.00 -19.34
CA LYS A 641 -9.14 16.22 -20.10
C LYS A 641 -8.40 17.22 -19.22
N ILE A 642 -7.49 17.98 -19.80
CA ILE A 642 -6.82 19.09 -19.13
C ILE A 642 -7.39 20.42 -19.65
N ASP A 643 -7.93 21.21 -18.74
CA ASP A 643 -8.42 22.56 -18.95
C ASP A 643 -7.86 23.44 -17.84
N LEU A 644 -6.82 24.19 -18.09
CA LEU A 644 -6.07 24.93 -17.07
C LEU A 644 -6.44 26.42 -17.08
N PRO A 645 -6.53 27.06 -15.90
CA PRO A 645 -6.66 28.50 -15.80
C PRO A 645 -5.46 29.18 -16.44
N GLY A 646 -5.69 30.05 -17.42
CA GLY A 646 -4.65 30.86 -18.06
C GLY A 646 -4.08 30.31 -19.35
N GLY A 647 -4.62 29.25 -19.89
CA GLY A 647 -4.45 28.94 -21.32
C GLY A 647 -5.00 30.10 -22.16
N THR A 648 -4.28 30.48 -23.21
CA THR A 648 -4.70 31.58 -24.09
C THR A 648 -6.13 31.35 -24.55
N GLU A 649 -6.97 32.39 -24.49
CA GLU A 649 -8.42 32.36 -24.81
C GLU A 649 -8.75 32.02 -26.29
N ASN A 650 -7.78 31.61 -27.09
CA ASN A 650 -8.00 31.14 -28.43
C ASN A 650 -8.54 29.70 -28.42
N LYS A 651 -9.82 29.59 -28.11
CA LYS A 651 -10.65 28.37 -28.24
C LYS A 651 -10.85 27.94 -29.70
N LYS A 652 -9.95 28.22 -30.62
CA LYS A 652 -9.95 27.65 -31.95
C LYS A 652 -8.98 26.49 -31.98
N GLU A 653 -9.59 25.30 -32.10
CA GLU A 653 -8.98 24.03 -32.48
C GLU A 653 -8.11 23.33 -31.43
N ASN A 654 -8.70 22.38 -30.73
CA ASN A 654 -8.10 21.12 -30.21
C ASN A 654 -6.67 21.14 -29.63
N SER A 655 -6.09 22.30 -29.28
CA SER A 655 -4.84 22.35 -28.56
C SER A 655 -5.18 22.35 -27.06
N PRO A 656 -4.92 21.27 -26.34
CA PRO A 656 -5.09 21.25 -24.92
C PRO A 656 -4.08 22.25 -24.31
N GLY A 657 -4.52 23.13 -23.42
CA GLY A 657 -3.72 24.21 -22.81
C GLY A 657 -2.47 23.75 -22.03
N TRP A 658 -2.25 22.44 -21.92
CA TRP A 658 -1.07 21.84 -21.32
C TRP A 658 0.15 21.72 -22.26
N THR A 659 -0.02 21.78 -23.57
CA THR A 659 1.10 21.70 -24.53
C THR A 659 2.06 22.89 -24.44
N GLU A 660 1.55 24.06 -24.08
CA GLU A 660 2.37 25.25 -23.83
C GLU A 660 3.13 25.11 -22.50
N MET A 661 2.53 24.47 -21.48
CA MET A 661 3.23 24.12 -20.26
C MET A 661 4.39 23.15 -20.47
N GLU A 662 4.19 22.12 -21.30
CA GLU A 662 5.28 21.18 -21.68
C GLU A 662 6.48 21.93 -22.24
N GLU A 663 6.25 22.91 -23.14
CA GLU A 663 7.31 23.69 -23.76
C GLU A 663 8.10 24.49 -22.72
N VAL A 664 7.40 25.25 -21.85
CA VAL A 664 8.03 26.01 -20.78
C VAL A 664 8.82 25.10 -19.82
N TYR A 665 8.29 23.90 -19.54
CA TYR A 665 8.94 22.92 -18.68
C TYR A 665 10.26 22.40 -19.27
N PHE A 666 10.21 21.92 -20.51
CA PHE A 666 11.40 21.36 -21.16
C PHE A 666 12.42 22.43 -21.56
N ASP A 667 11.98 23.65 -21.92
CA ASP A 667 12.92 24.77 -22.17
C ASP A 667 13.72 25.12 -20.90
N TYR A 668 13.08 25.05 -19.71
CA TYR A 668 13.78 25.26 -18.46
C TYR A 668 14.77 24.11 -18.15
N TYR A 669 14.30 22.86 -18.14
CA TYR A 669 15.13 21.75 -17.68
C TYR A 669 16.16 21.28 -18.72
N LEU A 670 15.84 21.34 -20.00
CA LEU A 670 16.70 20.80 -21.06
C LEU A 670 17.54 21.85 -21.78
N LYS A 671 17.01 23.06 -21.93
CA LYS A 671 17.76 24.17 -22.58
C LYS A 671 18.35 25.17 -21.60
N GLY A 672 17.91 25.15 -20.34
CA GLY A 672 18.30 26.15 -19.33
C GLY A 672 17.68 27.52 -19.56
N HIS A 673 16.56 27.60 -20.28
CA HIS A 673 15.88 28.85 -20.61
C HIS A 673 14.66 29.09 -19.72
N GLY A 674 14.47 30.32 -19.27
CA GLY A 674 13.31 30.71 -18.47
C GLY A 674 13.52 30.51 -16.97
N LYS A 675 12.42 30.30 -16.26
CA LYS A 675 12.37 30.14 -14.80
C LYS A 675 11.64 28.83 -14.46
N ARG A 676 11.99 28.25 -13.30
CA ARG A 676 11.28 27.06 -12.78
C ARG A 676 9.78 27.33 -12.59
N PHE A 677 9.02 26.27 -12.53
CA PHE A 677 7.60 26.36 -12.17
C PHE A 677 7.45 26.80 -10.71
N PRO A 678 6.38 27.56 -10.37
CA PRO A 678 6.01 27.79 -8.99
C PRO A 678 5.79 26.47 -8.26
N LYS A 679 5.92 26.46 -6.93
CA LYS A 679 5.62 25.29 -6.09
C LYS A 679 4.83 25.73 -4.87
N ILE A 680 3.70 25.12 -4.61
CA ILE A 680 2.97 25.29 -3.35
C ILE A 680 3.64 24.41 -2.31
N LYS A 681 4.23 25.00 -1.25
CA LYS A 681 4.98 24.27 -0.21
C LYS A 681 4.08 23.57 0.77
N THR A 682 3.11 24.30 1.30
CA THR A 682 2.19 23.82 2.34
C THR A 682 0.81 24.39 2.10
N ILE A 683 -0.22 23.60 2.33
CA ILE A 683 -1.60 24.06 2.42
C ILE A 683 -2.17 23.63 3.76
N LYS A 684 -2.95 24.48 4.41
CA LYS A 684 -3.63 24.23 5.67
C LYS A 684 -5.05 24.73 5.61
N ALA A 685 -5.94 24.03 6.31
CA ALA A 685 -7.31 24.46 6.54
C ALA A 685 -7.56 24.46 8.05
N GLU A 686 -7.85 25.63 8.62
CA GLU A 686 -7.99 25.82 10.06
C GLU A 686 -9.25 26.62 10.37
N LYS A 687 -9.96 26.24 11.42
CA LYS A 687 -11.15 26.98 11.89
C LYS A 687 -10.72 28.37 12.37
N ARG A 688 -11.43 29.41 11.90
CA ARG A 688 -11.20 30.82 12.31
C ARG A 688 -12.47 31.39 12.91
N GLY A 689 -12.48 31.52 14.23
CA GLY A 689 -13.68 31.86 14.99
C GLY A 689 -14.77 30.80 14.87
N THR A 690 -16.02 31.21 14.99
CA THR A 690 -17.18 30.32 14.93
C THR A 690 -17.80 30.20 13.52
N SER A 691 -17.35 30.99 12.57
CA SER A 691 -18.08 31.20 11.30
C SER A 691 -17.29 30.87 10.04
N PHE A 692 -15.97 30.67 10.13
CA PHE A 692 -15.13 30.50 8.95
C PHE A 692 -14.11 29.39 9.09
N VAL A 693 -13.73 28.81 7.95
CA VAL A 693 -12.49 28.04 7.77
C VAL A 693 -11.53 28.93 6.96
N CYS A 694 -10.33 29.14 7.49
CA CYS A 694 -9.23 29.80 6.78
C CYS A 694 -8.44 28.71 6.06
N VAL A 695 -8.40 28.77 4.74
CA VAL A 695 -7.49 27.93 3.94
C VAL A 695 -6.33 28.79 3.51
N SER A 696 -5.11 28.38 3.85
CA SER A 696 -3.90 29.14 3.57
C SER A 696 -2.81 28.28 2.96
N PHE A 697 -1.97 28.89 2.11
CA PHE A 697 -0.82 28.22 1.51
C PHE A 697 0.30 29.18 1.16
N VAL A 698 1.53 28.66 1.10
CA VAL A 698 2.74 29.41 0.76
C VAL A 698 3.27 28.93 -0.59
N VAL A 699 3.60 29.88 -1.45
CA VAL A 699 4.12 29.62 -2.80
C VAL A 699 5.60 29.98 -2.88
N ASP A 700 6.39 29.06 -3.37
CA ASP A 700 7.78 29.28 -3.77
C ASP A 700 7.82 29.56 -5.28
N SER A 701 8.17 30.76 -5.68
CA SER A 701 8.14 31.17 -7.08
C SER A 701 9.20 32.22 -7.40
N ASP A 702 9.89 32.03 -8.54
CA ASP A 702 10.82 33.00 -9.12
C ASP A 702 10.12 33.99 -10.08
N THR A 703 8.80 33.84 -10.25
CA THR A 703 7.94 34.67 -11.09
C THR A 703 6.75 35.19 -10.31
N PRO A 704 6.23 36.38 -10.63
CA PRO A 704 5.00 36.86 -10.01
C PRO A 704 3.81 35.95 -10.24
N ILE A 705 3.05 35.66 -9.21
CA ILE A 705 1.80 34.91 -9.29
C ILE A 705 0.68 35.81 -9.78
N ARG A 706 0.07 35.45 -10.90
CA ARG A 706 -1.04 36.20 -11.51
C ARG A 706 -2.38 35.83 -10.86
N GLN A 707 -2.58 34.55 -10.56
CA GLN A 707 -3.82 34.04 -9.99
C GLN A 707 -3.52 33.00 -8.91
N ALA A 708 -4.26 33.07 -7.81
CA ALA A 708 -4.24 32.08 -6.76
C ALA A 708 -5.68 31.73 -6.35
N THR A 709 -5.98 30.45 -6.23
CA THR A 709 -7.31 29.95 -5.88
C THR A 709 -7.22 28.81 -4.86
N VAL A 710 -8.29 28.66 -4.09
CA VAL A 710 -8.58 27.43 -3.33
C VAL A 710 -9.76 26.74 -3.98
N ASN A 711 -9.64 25.46 -4.19
CA ASN A 711 -10.68 24.60 -4.73
C ASN A 711 -11.12 23.64 -3.62
N TYR A 712 -12.44 23.42 -3.48
CA TYR A 712 -12.95 22.46 -2.50
C TYR A 712 -14.13 21.67 -3.02
N ALA A 713 -14.29 20.45 -2.49
CA ALA A 713 -15.41 19.56 -2.79
C ALA A 713 -15.77 18.71 -1.56
N PHE A 714 -17.02 18.24 -1.50
CA PHE A 714 -17.48 17.36 -0.44
C PHE A 714 -17.01 15.92 -0.64
N VAL A 715 -16.55 15.27 0.44
CA VAL A 715 -15.94 13.94 0.38
C VAL A 715 -16.95 12.80 0.18
N GLY A 716 -18.23 13.01 0.48
CA GLY A 716 -19.27 11.96 0.39
C GLY A 716 -19.64 11.51 -1.03
N GLU A 717 -19.17 12.18 -2.07
CA GLU A 717 -19.43 11.80 -3.46
C GLU A 717 -18.30 10.93 -4.04
N VAL A 718 -18.66 10.07 -5.00
CA VAL A 718 -17.67 9.32 -5.79
C VAL A 718 -16.67 10.31 -6.39
N PRO A 719 -15.35 10.12 -6.26
CA PRO A 719 -14.34 11.08 -6.72
C PRO A 719 -14.55 11.61 -8.14
N THR A 720 -14.94 10.76 -9.07
CA THR A 720 -15.18 11.14 -10.47
C THR A 720 -16.44 12.01 -10.69
N LYS A 721 -17.31 12.14 -9.70
CA LYS A 721 -18.55 12.93 -9.75
C LYS A 721 -18.54 14.16 -8.85
N ARG A 722 -17.47 14.38 -8.09
CA ARG A 722 -17.36 15.53 -7.20
C ARG A 722 -17.46 16.85 -7.95
N LYS A 723 -18.21 17.79 -7.36
CA LYS A 723 -18.31 19.16 -7.87
C LYS A 723 -17.38 20.06 -7.07
N TRP A 724 -16.31 20.48 -7.69
CA TRP A 724 -15.34 21.38 -7.09
C TRP A 724 -15.76 22.83 -7.22
N VAL A 725 -15.70 23.56 -6.15
CA VAL A 725 -15.97 25.00 -6.07
C VAL A 725 -14.64 25.74 -5.97
N THR A 726 -14.49 26.80 -6.77
CA THR A 726 -13.28 27.66 -6.77
C THR A 726 -13.54 28.96 -6.06
N VAL A 727 -12.62 29.33 -5.18
CA VAL A 727 -12.63 30.64 -4.49
C VAL A 727 -11.26 31.31 -4.67
N SER A 728 -11.26 32.61 -5.03
CA SER A 728 -10.03 33.38 -5.19
C SER A 728 -9.34 33.57 -3.85
N ALA A 729 -8.05 33.28 -3.78
CA ALA A 729 -7.20 33.50 -2.62
C ALA A 729 -6.45 34.83 -2.72
N LYS A 730 -6.35 35.57 -1.61
CA LYS A 730 -5.65 36.85 -1.53
C LYS A 730 -4.25 36.64 -0.99
N CYS A 731 -3.28 37.32 -1.58
CA CYS A 731 -1.93 37.42 -1.03
C CYS A 731 -1.94 38.32 0.20
N VAL A 732 -1.60 37.76 1.35
CA VAL A 732 -1.57 38.51 2.61
C VAL A 732 -0.16 39.02 2.95
N LYS A 733 0.88 38.26 2.61
CA LYS A 733 2.29 38.62 2.82
C LYS A 733 3.21 37.64 2.10
N ASN A 734 4.23 38.12 1.37
CA ASN A 734 5.37 37.32 0.88
C ASN A 734 4.97 35.98 0.25
N ASN A 735 4.11 35.98 -0.78
CA ASN A 735 3.59 34.77 -1.43
C ASN A 735 2.80 33.83 -0.50
N HIS A 736 2.30 34.34 0.62
CA HIS A 736 1.34 33.66 1.48
C HIS A 736 -0.08 34.06 1.06
N TYR A 737 -0.88 33.07 0.72
CA TYR A 737 -2.24 33.25 0.20
C TYR A 737 -3.24 32.66 1.18
N GLU A 738 -4.35 33.39 1.38
CA GLU A 738 -5.44 32.99 2.27
C GLU A 738 -6.80 33.20 1.62
N VAL A 739 -7.76 32.35 2.03
CA VAL A 739 -9.18 32.54 1.78
C VAL A 739 -9.98 32.16 3.01
N LEU A 740 -11.01 32.96 3.32
CA LEU A 740 -12.00 32.63 4.35
C LEU A 740 -13.23 32.05 3.68
N ILE A 741 -13.57 30.81 4.01
CA ILE A 741 -14.74 30.12 3.50
C ILE A 741 -15.76 30.02 4.64
N PRO A 742 -16.99 30.56 4.48
CA PRO A 742 -18.01 30.43 5.51
C PRO A 742 -18.33 28.99 5.85
N LEU A 743 -18.37 28.63 7.13
CA LEU A 743 -18.69 27.28 7.59
C LEU A 743 -20.07 26.81 7.11
N GLN A 744 -21.03 27.72 6.97
CA GLN A 744 -22.33 27.41 6.39
C GLN A 744 -22.26 26.85 4.97
N ASN A 745 -21.23 27.19 4.19
CA ASN A 745 -21.02 26.70 2.83
C ASN A 745 -20.42 25.28 2.83
N LEU A 746 -19.83 24.85 3.94
CA LEU A 746 -19.17 23.55 4.08
C LEU A 746 -20.07 22.49 4.71
N GLY A 747 -21.17 22.91 5.37
CA GLY A 747 -22.08 21.98 6.06
C GLY A 747 -21.40 21.16 7.15
N LYS A 748 -21.94 19.95 7.41
CA LYS A 748 -21.39 19.00 8.40
C LYS A 748 -20.54 17.89 7.75
N ASN A 749 -20.38 17.92 6.45
CA ASN A 749 -19.63 16.89 5.71
C ASN A 749 -18.14 17.18 5.72
N ALA A 750 -17.33 16.14 5.61
CA ALA A 750 -15.90 16.30 5.36
C ALA A 750 -15.68 16.94 3.99
N VAL A 751 -14.70 17.83 3.90
CA VAL A 751 -14.38 18.61 2.71
C VAL A 751 -12.93 18.40 2.34
N GLU A 752 -12.66 18.27 1.06
CA GLU A 752 -11.32 18.19 0.52
C GLU A 752 -10.95 19.54 -0.12
N PHE A 753 -9.73 20.03 0.17
CA PHE A 753 -9.21 21.31 -0.33
C PHE A 753 -7.92 21.11 -1.11
N TYR A 754 -7.72 21.91 -2.16
CA TYR A 754 -6.39 22.14 -2.74
C TYR A 754 -6.24 23.56 -3.27
N GLY A 755 -5.00 24.06 -3.25
CA GLY A 755 -4.65 25.36 -3.81
C GLY A 755 -4.18 25.21 -5.26
N THR A 756 -4.46 26.22 -6.11
CA THR A 756 -3.88 26.33 -7.45
C THR A 756 -3.34 27.73 -7.65
N VAL A 757 -2.16 27.83 -8.25
CA VAL A 757 -1.58 29.11 -8.65
C VAL A 757 -1.14 29.07 -10.11
N SER A 758 -1.28 30.23 -10.78
CA SER A 758 -0.78 30.45 -12.13
C SER A 758 0.10 31.70 -12.14
N ASP A 759 1.19 31.66 -12.88
CA ASP A 759 2.04 32.83 -13.09
C ASP A 759 1.71 33.54 -14.44
N ASN A 760 2.55 34.45 -14.89
CA ASN A 760 2.33 35.21 -16.13
C ASN A 760 2.64 34.37 -17.42
N ARG A 761 3.19 33.18 -17.26
CA ARG A 761 3.39 32.21 -18.34
C ARG A 761 2.17 31.28 -18.42
N PRO A 762 2.05 30.42 -19.45
CA PRO A 762 1.04 29.37 -19.47
C PRO A 762 1.37 28.25 -18.49
N VAL A 763 1.55 28.60 -17.21
CA VAL A 763 1.98 27.67 -16.14
C VAL A 763 1.00 27.73 -15.00
N SER A 764 0.51 26.57 -14.60
CA SER A 764 -0.32 26.38 -13.41
C SER A 764 0.20 25.20 -12.60
N VAL A 765 0.15 25.32 -11.27
CA VAL A 765 0.53 24.25 -10.34
C VAL A 765 -0.47 24.14 -9.20
N SER A 766 -0.65 22.96 -8.66
CA SER A 766 -1.55 22.70 -7.53
C SER A 766 -0.79 22.20 -6.29
N SER A 767 -1.41 22.37 -5.13
CA SER A 767 -1.02 21.64 -3.93
C SER A 767 -1.59 20.23 -3.94
N TYR A 768 -1.09 19.36 -3.06
CA TYR A 768 -1.82 18.14 -2.72
C TYR A 768 -3.19 18.48 -2.11
N MET A 769 -4.11 17.57 -2.28
CA MET A 769 -5.43 17.66 -1.65
C MET A 769 -5.30 17.33 -0.16
N ILE A 770 -5.94 18.15 0.69
CA ILE A 770 -6.01 17.96 2.14
C ILE A 770 -7.46 17.81 2.58
N TRP A 771 -7.67 17.06 3.62
CA TRP A 771 -9.00 16.85 4.21
C TRP A 771 -9.22 17.79 5.39
N TYR A 772 -10.47 18.24 5.51
CA TYR A 772 -10.95 18.99 6.63
C TYR A 772 -12.32 18.45 7.06
N SER A 773 -12.47 18.18 8.35
CA SER A 773 -13.77 17.85 8.96
C SER A 773 -14.14 18.93 9.98
N ASN A 774 -15.38 19.39 9.91
CA ASN A 774 -15.90 20.46 10.78
C ASN A 774 -16.21 19.91 12.17
#